data_cffcb06264178e7eae09c2582df896b5
#
_entry.id   cffcb06264178e7eae09c2582df896b5
#
_cell.length_a   1.000
_cell.length_b   1.000
_cell.length_c   1.000
_cell.angle_alpha   90.00
_cell.angle_beta   90.00
_cell.angle_gamma   90.00
#
_symmetry.space_group_name_H-M   'P 1'
#
loop_
_entity.id
_entity.type
_entity.pdbx_description
1 polymer ?
#
loop_
_entity_poly.entity_id
_entity_poly.type
_entity_poly.pdbx_seq_one_letter_code
_entity_poly.pdbx_strand_id
1 'polypeptide(L)'
;MAKEYSVYELNRIQQYIMQMRPVLKKEALFSDGTKDYRNPTEPEAGEKVTIRFRTGRNNVDIVWLCTDCEHYKMKKTESDREFDYYAVEMTMGEEPFYYYFEVASGLLHVFFDRYGVSKERRDAYRFCIIPGFSTPEWSKGAVMYQILVDRFYNGDPANDVLTDEYYYIQTPSKKMEDWNQCPSDFSVGEFYGGDLEGVRQKLNYLQNLGVEVIYFNPLFVSPSNHKYDIQDYDHIDPHYGKIVVDEGELLQSGTTDNSKATRYVNRVTNRENLEASNAFFAELVREIHARGMKVILDGVFNHCGSFNKWLDREKIYHANGGYEDGAFLSKESPYRSFFGFQDENGWPDNTSYEGWWDYDTLPKLNYEGSKELYDYILGIAAKWVSAPYYVDGWRLDVAADLGHSSEFNHKFWRDFRKAVKTANPEALILAEHYGDPKDWLEKGDQWDTVMNYDAFMEPLTWFLTGMEKHSDEYIPEKKGKVDDFEGAMRHFMASFQTSQLQCAMNELSNHDHSRFLTRTNGTVGRVETHGSEAAEYGVNFGIFREAVVVQMTWPGAPTVYYGDEAGVCGFTDPDNRRTYPWGKEDVVLVDFHRDMIRIHKENEALRTGSLKLLQGEKDILCYGRFNRTQQFVVILNNSDEKKEITKEVWSIGIPKNCKMERLIITTEAGYSLMPKEYEVEDGRITVTLLPHSAAVLKYKV
;
A
#
# COMPACT_ATOMS: atom_id res chain seq x y z
N MET A 1 27.20 -17.11 61.75
CA MET A 1 26.14 -16.13 61.97
C MET A 1 26.06 -15.31 60.68
N ALA A 2 24.93 -15.40 59.96
CA ALA A 2 24.67 -14.51 58.80
C ALA A 2 24.47 -13.09 59.36
N LYS A 3 25.17 -12.11 58.84
CA LYS A 3 25.04 -10.71 59.24
C LYS A 3 23.67 -10.20 58.78
N GLU A 4 22.75 -9.90 59.71
CA GLU A 4 21.51 -9.24 59.38
C GLU A 4 21.82 -7.75 59.07
N TYR A 5 21.42 -7.32 57.88
CA TYR A 5 21.55 -5.93 57.48
C TYR A 5 20.23 -5.19 57.78
N SER A 6 20.34 -3.98 58.31
CA SER A 6 19.21 -3.08 58.43
C SER A 6 18.68 -2.64 57.07
N VAL A 7 17.41 -2.25 57.00
CA VAL A 7 16.79 -1.72 55.75
C VAL A 7 17.61 -0.56 55.17
N TYR A 8 18.21 0.27 56.02
CA TYR A 8 19.06 1.38 55.59
C TYR A 8 20.37 0.89 54.96
N GLU A 9 21.02 -0.11 55.54
CA GLU A 9 22.22 -0.73 54.97
C GLU A 9 21.94 -1.45 53.67
N LEU A 10 20.80 -2.16 53.58
CA LEU A 10 20.35 -2.81 52.35
C LEU A 10 20.11 -1.76 51.25
N ASN A 11 19.45 -0.65 51.56
CA ASN A 11 19.25 0.43 50.57
C ASN A 11 20.56 1.07 50.14
N ARG A 12 21.54 1.26 51.02
CA ARG A 12 22.87 1.76 50.68
C ARG A 12 23.66 0.77 49.81
N ILE A 13 23.61 -0.49 50.13
CA ILE A 13 24.23 -1.56 49.33
C ILE A 13 23.59 -1.60 47.96
N GLN A 14 22.28 -1.49 47.89
CA GLN A 14 21.54 -1.47 46.62
C GLN A 14 21.88 -0.23 45.80
N GLN A 15 21.95 0.96 46.38
CA GLN A 15 22.40 2.17 45.70
C GLN A 15 23.85 2.04 45.24
N TYR A 16 24.75 1.48 46.04
CA TYR A 16 26.13 1.24 45.69
C TYR A 16 26.26 0.24 44.54
N ILE A 17 25.49 -0.84 44.54
CA ILE A 17 25.44 -1.83 43.45
C ILE A 17 24.91 -1.17 42.19
N MET A 18 23.86 -0.34 42.28
CA MET A 18 23.34 0.42 41.14
C MET A 18 24.34 1.43 40.54
N GLN A 19 25.14 2.07 41.40
CA GLN A 19 26.21 2.98 40.94
C GLN A 19 27.41 2.23 40.32
N MET A 20 27.66 1.00 40.73
CA MET A 20 28.75 0.17 40.20
C MET A 20 28.38 -0.60 38.95
N ARG A 21 27.09 -0.79 38.65
CA ARG A 21 26.62 -1.44 37.43
C ARG A 21 26.33 -0.41 36.35
N PRO A 22 26.70 -0.68 35.08
CA PRO A 22 26.28 0.18 34.01
C PRO A 22 24.74 0.24 33.95
N VAL A 23 24.20 1.43 33.76
CA VAL A 23 22.75 1.65 33.55
C VAL A 23 22.34 0.83 32.33
N LEU A 24 21.17 0.15 32.41
CA LEU A 24 20.64 -0.57 31.26
C LEU A 24 20.41 0.39 30.10
N LYS A 25 21.15 0.16 29.02
CA LYS A 25 21.03 0.93 27.77
C LYS A 25 19.85 0.41 26.97
N LYS A 26 18.65 0.94 27.26
CA LYS A 26 17.41 0.53 26.58
C LYS A 26 17.46 0.73 25.08
N GLU A 27 18.17 1.75 24.64
CA GLU A 27 18.39 2.10 23.23
C GLU A 27 19.17 1.01 22.47
N ALA A 28 19.96 0.19 23.18
CA ALA A 28 20.68 -0.93 22.59
C ALA A 28 19.82 -2.18 22.39
N LEU A 29 18.71 -2.29 23.15
CA LEU A 29 17.81 -3.45 23.06
C LEU A 29 17.11 -3.43 21.71
N PHE A 30 17.22 -4.55 20.97
CA PHE A 30 16.60 -4.64 19.66
C PHE A 30 16.43 -6.08 19.17
N SER A 31 15.30 -6.35 18.57
CA SER A 31 15.01 -7.50 17.71
C SER A 31 13.83 -7.14 16.82
N ASP A 32 13.74 -7.78 15.67
CA ASP A 32 12.59 -7.70 14.77
C ASP A 32 12.45 -9.01 13.96
N GLY A 33 11.66 -9.00 12.91
CA GLY A 33 11.50 -10.18 12.05
C GLY A 33 12.37 -10.16 10.80
N THR A 34 13.35 -9.25 10.69
CA THR A 34 14.28 -9.22 9.56
C THR A 34 15.30 -10.35 9.63
N LYS A 35 15.98 -10.65 8.52
CA LYS A 35 16.92 -11.77 8.42
C LYS A 35 18.08 -11.72 9.41
N ASP A 36 18.42 -10.54 9.92
CA ASP A 36 19.50 -10.40 10.91
C ASP A 36 19.06 -10.87 12.31
N TYR A 37 17.75 -10.87 12.57
CA TYR A 37 17.17 -11.24 13.87
C TYR A 37 16.30 -12.49 13.83
N ARG A 38 15.86 -12.93 12.65
CA ARG A 38 15.11 -14.17 12.45
C ARG A 38 15.55 -14.86 11.16
N ASN A 39 16.04 -16.09 11.28
CA ASN A 39 16.53 -16.85 10.13
C ASN A 39 16.14 -18.34 10.23
N PRO A 40 15.39 -18.89 9.26
CA PRO A 40 14.78 -18.18 8.13
C PRO A 40 13.69 -17.17 8.59
N THR A 41 13.40 -16.18 7.74
CA THR A 41 12.39 -15.14 8.04
C THR A 41 10.97 -15.67 7.92
N GLU A 42 10.75 -16.62 7.03
CA GLU A 42 9.47 -17.24 6.69
C GLU A 42 9.66 -18.78 6.71
N PRO A 43 9.61 -19.39 7.91
CA PRO A 43 9.88 -20.82 8.07
C PRO A 43 8.68 -21.69 7.74
N GLU A 44 8.96 -22.91 7.28
CA GLU A 44 7.97 -23.98 7.17
C GLU A 44 7.69 -24.65 8.53
N ALA A 45 6.57 -25.37 8.62
CA ALA A 45 6.29 -26.22 9.78
C ALA A 45 7.36 -27.32 9.91
N GLY A 46 7.86 -27.55 11.12
CA GLY A 46 8.96 -28.46 11.41
C GLY A 46 10.35 -27.88 11.16
N GLU A 47 10.47 -26.71 10.55
CA GLU A 47 11.76 -26.06 10.30
C GLU A 47 12.32 -25.41 11.56
N LYS A 48 13.65 -25.36 11.64
CA LYS A 48 14.37 -24.70 12.72
C LYS A 48 14.61 -23.23 12.41
N VAL A 49 14.25 -22.37 13.35
CA VAL A 49 14.41 -20.92 13.27
C VAL A 49 15.37 -20.44 14.34
N THR A 50 16.38 -19.69 13.94
CA THR A 50 17.24 -18.95 14.87
C THR A 50 16.65 -17.57 15.11
N ILE A 51 16.25 -17.30 16.35
CA ILE A 51 15.78 -15.98 16.78
C ILE A 51 16.88 -15.30 17.57
N ARG A 52 17.19 -14.04 17.23
CA ARG A 52 18.25 -13.25 17.83
C ARG A 52 17.71 -12.03 18.55
N PHE A 53 18.44 -11.62 19.57
CA PHE A 53 18.20 -10.41 20.35
C PHE A 53 19.50 -9.67 20.59
N ARG A 54 19.51 -8.35 20.44
CA ARG A 54 20.68 -7.50 20.64
C ARG A 54 20.55 -6.68 21.91
N THR A 55 21.65 -6.53 22.66
CA THR A 55 21.77 -5.71 23.87
C THR A 55 22.99 -4.82 23.81
N GLY A 56 23.15 -3.88 24.72
CA GLY A 56 24.42 -3.18 24.91
C GLY A 56 25.50 -4.16 25.39
N ARG A 57 26.74 -3.95 24.97
CA ARG A 57 27.87 -4.82 25.33
C ARG A 57 28.08 -4.87 26.84
N ASN A 58 28.11 -6.08 27.41
CA ASN A 58 28.25 -6.34 28.84
C ASN A 58 27.23 -5.58 29.72
N ASN A 59 26.02 -5.37 29.20
CA ASN A 59 25.04 -4.49 29.84
C ASN A 59 23.84 -5.25 30.47
N VAL A 60 23.70 -6.54 30.19
CA VAL A 60 22.61 -7.36 30.71
C VAL A 60 23.15 -8.67 31.32
N ASP A 61 22.43 -9.22 32.30
CA ASP A 61 22.77 -10.50 32.93
C ASP A 61 22.16 -11.68 32.17
N ILE A 62 20.94 -11.50 31.66
CA ILE A 62 20.19 -12.58 31.03
C ILE A 62 19.18 -12.03 30.02
N VAL A 63 18.96 -12.77 28.95
CA VAL A 63 17.91 -12.57 27.96
C VAL A 63 17.08 -13.84 27.85
N TRP A 64 15.78 -13.72 27.92
CA TRP A 64 14.81 -14.78 27.69
C TRP A 64 13.98 -14.52 26.47
N LEU A 65 13.72 -15.53 25.66
CA LEU A 65 12.60 -15.57 24.72
C LEU A 65 11.45 -16.23 25.48
N CYS A 66 10.32 -15.56 25.57
CA CYS A 66 9.17 -15.99 26.36
C CYS A 66 7.96 -16.23 25.47
N THR A 67 7.25 -17.31 25.74
CA THR A 67 5.90 -17.60 25.20
C THR A 67 4.89 -17.53 26.35
N ASP A 68 3.65 -17.88 26.11
CA ASP A 68 2.63 -17.96 27.17
C ASP A 68 2.92 -19.06 28.21
N CYS A 69 3.63 -20.11 27.78
CA CYS A 69 3.84 -21.32 28.59
C CYS A 69 5.30 -21.50 29.03
N GLU A 70 6.27 -21.01 28.27
CA GLU A 70 7.68 -21.36 28.46
C GLU A 70 8.60 -20.15 28.32
N HIS A 71 9.74 -20.21 29.03
CA HIS A 71 10.82 -19.24 28.98
C HIS A 71 12.10 -19.91 28.51
N TYR A 72 12.61 -19.51 27.37
CA TYR A 72 13.83 -20.07 26.78
C TYR A 72 15.00 -19.13 27.00
N LYS A 73 15.98 -19.58 27.79
CA LYS A 73 17.19 -18.80 28.03
C LYS A 73 18.00 -18.68 26.73
N MET A 74 18.20 -17.47 26.27
CA MET A 74 19.02 -17.19 25.09
C MET A 74 20.51 -17.26 25.43
N LYS A 75 21.30 -17.77 24.48
CA LYS A 75 22.76 -17.87 24.63
C LYS A 75 23.42 -16.70 23.92
N LYS A 76 24.41 -16.08 24.59
CA LYS A 76 25.26 -15.08 23.93
C LYS A 76 26.10 -15.78 22.87
N THR A 77 25.98 -15.37 21.63
CA THR A 77 26.63 -15.99 20.46
C THR A 77 27.72 -15.13 19.86
N GLU A 78 27.57 -13.81 19.95
CA GLU A 78 28.45 -12.87 19.29
C GLU A 78 28.54 -11.57 20.10
N SER A 79 29.65 -10.84 19.94
CA SER A 79 29.81 -9.48 20.46
C SER A 79 30.57 -8.65 19.43
N ASP A 80 30.13 -7.43 19.24
CA ASP A 80 30.90 -6.43 18.52
C ASP A 80 31.38 -5.31 19.47
N ARG A 81 31.71 -4.16 18.95
CA ARG A 81 32.25 -3.04 19.72
C ARG A 81 31.25 -2.48 20.75
N GLU A 82 29.96 -2.40 20.37
CA GLU A 82 28.92 -1.75 21.15
C GLU A 82 27.83 -2.71 21.66
N PHE A 83 27.71 -3.91 21.06
CA PHE A 83 26.61 -4.81 21.31
C PHE A 83 27.03 -6.24 21.67
N ASP A 84 26.14 -6.90 22.39
CA ASP A 84 26.12 -8.36 22.57
C ASP A 84 24.88 -8.91 21.86
N TYR A 85 25.04 -10.05 21.17
CA TYR A 85 23.97 -10.75 20.48
C TYR A 85 23.67 -12.07 21.17
N TYR A 86 22.41 -12.29 21.42
CA TYR A 86 21.88 -13.51 22.01
C TYR A 86 21.04 -14.24 20.99
N ALA A 87 21.07 -15.59 21.01
CA ALA A 87 20.27 -16.40 20.09
C ALA A 87 19.66 -17.61 20.81
N VAL A 88 18.55 -18.07 20.27
CA VAL A 88 17.91 -19.33 20.57
C VAL A 88 17.41 -19.98 19.29
N GLU A 89 17.52 -21.30 19.18
CA GLU A 89 16.96 -22.09 18.08
C GLU A 89 15.63 -22.69 18.52
N MET A 90 14.59 -22.47 17.73
CA MET A 90 13.26 -22.99 17.95
C MET A 90 12.84 -23.84 16.76
N THR A 91 12.12 -24.95 17.00
CA THR A 91 11.48 -25.72 15.92
C THR A 91 10.04 -25.27 15.81
N MET A 92 9.61 -24.86 14.63
CA MET A 92 8.25 -24.38 14.39
C MET A 92 7.23 -25.52 14.40
N GLY A 93 6.08 -25.28 15.03
CA GLY A 93 4.90 -26.14 14.93
C GLY A 93 4.11 -25.87 13.66
N GLU A 94 2.85 -26.28 13.62
CA GLU A 94 1.88 -25.96 12.56
C GLU A 94 1.11 -24.66 12.85
N GLU A 95 1.01 -24.27 14.12
CA GLU A 95 0.26 -23.11 14.58
C GLU A 95 1.14 -21.85 14.69
N PRO A 96 0.56 -20.64 14.62
CA PRO A 96 1.28 -19.39 14.83
C PRO A 96 2.04 -19.37 16.15
N PHE A 97 3.32 -19.01 16.12
CA PHE A 97 4.21 -18.98 17.26
C PHE A 97 4.36 -17.54 17.77
N TYR A 98 3.76 -17.23 18.95
CA TYR A 98 3.79 -15.92 19.59
C TYR A 98 4.87 -15.85 20.65
N TYR A 99 5.69 -14.79 20.64
CA TYR A 99 6.77 -14.59 21.60
C TYR A 99 7.07 -13.12 21.89
N TYR A 100 7.76 -12.90 22.98
CA TYR A 100 8.34 -11.62 23.40
C TYR A 100 9.68 -11.87 24.08
N PHE A 101 10.41 -10.81 24.42
CA PHE A 101 11.67 -10.97 25.15
C PHE A 101 11.55 -10.37 26.55
N GLU A 102 12.21 -11.02 27.52
CA GLU A 102 12.46 -10.49 28.85
C GLU A 102 13.95 -10.31 29.03
N VAL A 103 14.36 -9.14 29.53
CA VAL A 103 15.76 -8.77 29.73
C VAL A 103 15.95 -8.37 31.19
N ALA A 104 16.90 -9.00 31.85
CA ALA A 104 17.25 -8.70 33.23
C ALA A 104 18.68 -8.14 33.34
N SER A 105 18.82 -7.06 34.13
CA SER A 105 20.10 -6.47 34.51
C SER A 105 20.04 -6.09 36.00
N GLY A 106 20.63 -6.92 36.85
CA GLY A 106 20.49 -6.81 38.31
C GLY A 106 19.05 -7.02 38.76
N LEU A 107 18.49 -6.00 39.40
CA LEU A 107 17.10 -6.00 39.86
C LEU A 107 16.13 -5.40 38.81
N LEU A 108 16.64 -4.92 37.70
CA LEU A 108 15.83 -4.32 36.65
C LEU A 108 15.40 -5.39 35.65
N HIS A 109 14.10 -5.53 35.49
CA HIS A 109 13.46 -6.35 34.46
C HIS A 109 12.72 -5.46 33.48
N VAL A 110 12.90 -5.69 32.19
CA VAL A 110 12.15 -5.03 31.12
C VAL A 110 11.72 -6.07 30.10
N PHE A 111 10.60 -5.78 29.46
CA PHE A 111 10.06 -6.54 28.34
C PHE A 111 10.39 -5.85 27.05
N PHE A 112 10.51 -6.62 25.97
CA PHE A 112 10.66 -6.11 24.62
C PHE A 112 9.72 -6.87 23.68
N ASP A 113 8.92 -6.12 22.97
CA ASP A 113 7.94 -6.58 21.99
C ASP A 113 8.01 -5.73 20.73
N ARG A 114 7.07 -5.89 19.80
CA ARG A 114 7.04 -5.15 18.52
C ARG A 114 6.86 -3.63 18.70
N TYR A 115 6.25 -3.19 19.78
CA TYR A 115 6.14 -1.76 20.09
C TYR A 115 7.45 -1.20 20.69
N GLY A 116 8.32 -2.06 21.22
CA GLY A 116 9.61 -1.71 21.83
C GLY A 116 9.73 -2.08 23.31
N VAL A 117 10.58 -1.35 24.04
CA VAL A 117 10.85 -1.61 25.47
C VAL A 117 9.67 -1.19 26.34
N SER A 118 9.31 -2.05 27.30
CA SER A 118 8.27 -1.79 28.31
C SER A 118 8.70 -2.26 29.70
N LYS A 119 8.06 -1.72 30.73
CA LYS A 119 8.13 -2.23 32.13
C LYS A 119 7.15 -3.36 32.37
N GLU A 120 6.13 -3.48 31.54
CA GLU A 120 5.03 -4.44 31.65
C GLU A 120 4.93 -5.27 30.37
N ARG A 121 4.48 -6.52 30.51
CA ARG A 121 4.16 -7.39 29.37
C ARG A 121 2.94 -6.82 28.63
N ARG A 122 3.02 -6.79 27.30
CA ARG A 122 1.96 -6.30 26.39
C ARG A 122 1.63 -7.36 25.36
N ASP A 123 0.58 -8.14 25.61
CA ASP A 123 0.22 -9.28 24.76
C ASP A 123 -0.21 -8.88 23.34
N ALA A 124 -0.76 -7.67 23.17
CA ALA A 124 -1.17 -7.14 21.87
C ALA A 124 -0.01 -6.92 20.89
N TYR A 125 1.22 -6.77 21.40
CA TYR A 125 2.40 -6.44 20.59
C TYR A 125 3.43 -7.57 20.54
N ARG A 126 3.05 -8.80 20.84
CA ARG A 126 3.95 -9.96 20.72
C ARG A 126 4.45 -10.13 19.28
N PHE A 127 5.66 -10.58 19.14
CA PHE A 127 6.13 -11.10 17.85
C PHE A 127 5.34 -12.35 17.49
N CYS A 128 5.15 -12.57 16.20
CA CYS A 128 4.52 -13.77 15.67
C CYS A 128 5.35 -14.34 14.51
N ILE A 129 5.37 -15.64 14.40
CA ILE A 129 5.84 -16.40 13.24
C ILE A 129 4.67 -17.27 12.80
N ILE A 130 4.33 -17.23 11.52
CA ILE A 130 3.30 -18.08 10.92
C ILE A 130 4.01 -19.11 10.07
N PRO A 131 4.16 -20.37 10.52
CA PRO A 131 4.84 -21.41 9.76
C PRO A 131 4.08 -21.73 8.45
N GLY A 132 4.82 -21.87 7.34
CA GLY A 132 4.22 -22.13 6.02
C GLY A 132 3.61 -20.91 5.33
N PHE A 133 3.67 -19.73 5.95
CA PHE A 133 3.28 -18.47 5.30
C PHE A 133 4.50 -17.77 4.73
N SER A 134 4.42 -17.38 3.46
CA SER A 134 5.41 -16.55 2.79
C SER A 134 4.75 -15.53 1.86
N THR A 135 5.43 -14.42 1.65
CA THR A 135 5.08 -13.41 0.65
C THR A 135 6.04 -13.55 -0.55
N PRO A 136 5.58 -13.21 -1.77
CA PRO A 136 6.46 -13.26 -2.94
C PRO A 136 7.70 -12.39 -2.75
N GLU A 137 8.88 -12.94 -2.97
CA GLU A 137 10.15 -12.21 -2.72
C GLU A 137 10.28 -10.94 -3.56
N TRP A 138 9.75 -10.95 -4.80
CA TRP A 138 9.77 -9.80 -5.69
C TRP A 138 8.99 -8.59 -5.13
N SER A 139 8.00 -8.81 -4.27
CA SER A 139 7.12 -7.75 -3.73
C SER A 139 7.72 -7.01 -2.52
N LYS A 140 8.73 -7.59 -1.85
CA LYS A 140 9.34 -7.02 -0.64
C LYS A 140 10.14 -5.75 -0.96
N GLY A 141 9.62 -4.60 -0.54
CA GLY A 141 10.19 -3.28 -0.84
C GLY A 141 10.21 -2.96 -2.34
N ALA A 142 9.31 -3.54 -3.13
CA ALA A 142 9.20 -3.25 -4.56
C ALA A 142 8.64 -1.85 -4.80
N VAL A 143 9.20 -1.14 -5.77
CA VAL A 143 8.69 0.16 -6.20
C VAL A 143 7.49 -0.05 -7.12
N MET A 144 6.31 0.30 -6.64
CA MET A 144 5.06 0.16 -7.37
C MET A 144 4.64 1.48 -8.00
N TYR A 145 3.86 1.42 -9.09
CA TYR A 145 3.31 2.57 -9.77
C TYR A 145 1.86 2.30 -10.14
N GLN A 146 0.94 3.09 -9.57
CA GLN A 146 -0.50 2.96 -9.79
C GLN A 146 -0.92 3.78 -11.01
N ILE A 147 -1.67 3.15 -11.93
CA ILE A 147 -2.16 3.77 -13.16
C ILE A 147 -3.68 3.73 -13.23
N LEU A 148 -4.32 4.91 -13.28
CA LEU A 148 -5.68 5.08 -13.76
C LEU A 148 -5.60 5.29 -15.29
N VAL A 149 -5.94 4.26 -16.05
CA VAL A 149 -5.59 4.14 -17.47
C VAL A 149 -6.18 5.28 -18.33
N ASP A 150 -7.47 5.63 -18.13
CA ASP A 150 -8.13 6.73 -18.85
C ASP A 150 -7.37 8.07 -18.77
N ARG A 151 -6.56 8.26 -17.72
CA ARG A 151 -5.88 9.53 -17.42
C ARG A 151 -4.37 9.48 -17.63
N PHE A 152 -3.83 8.36 -18.10
CA PHE A 152 -2.38 8.20 -18.23
C PHE A 152 -1.84 8.64 -19.58
N TYR A 153 -2.26 8.00 -20.67
CA TYR A 153 -1.88 8.39 -22.04
C TYR A 153 -2.80 7.73 -23.09
N ASN A 154 -3.31 8.52 -24.04
CA ASN A 154 -4.06 8.01 -25.17
C ASN A 154 -3.08 7.54 -26.27
N GLY A 155 -3.02 6.25 -26.50
CA GLY A 155 -2.13 5.60 -27.47
C GLY A 155 -2.82 5.18 -28.76
N ASP A 156 -4.14 4.95 -28.71
CA ASP A 156 -4.95 4.49 -29.85
C ASP A 156 -6.31 5.21 -29.88
N PRO A 157 -6.41 6.41 -30.44
CA PRO A 157 -7.68 7.15 -30.46
C PRO A 157 -8.85 6.45 -31.15
N ALA A 158 -8.61 5.30 -31.81
CA ALA A 158 -9.69 4.53 -32.44
C ALA A 158 -10.56 3.76 -31.44
N ASN A 159 -10.04 3.52 -30.24
CA ASN A 159 -10.78 2.84 -29.16
C ASN A 159 -11.45 3.79 -28.17
N ASP A 160 -11.29 5.11 -28.32
CA ASP A 160 -11.86 6.10 -27.39
C ASP A 160 -13.38 5.90 -27.22
N VAL A 161 -13.85 6.09 -25.98
CA VAL A 161 -15.28 6.28 -25.72
C VAL A 161 -15.74 7.58 -26.39
N LEU A 162 -16.83 7.51 -27.14
CA LEU A 162 -17.34 8.64 -27.90
C LEU A 162 -18.39 9.45 -27.13
N THR A 163 -18.55 10.71 -27.46
CA THR A 163 -19.67 11.52 -26.95
C THR A 163 -20.99 10.93 -27.46
N ASP A 164 -21.97 10.81 -26.57
CA ASP A 164 -23.27 10.17 -26.82
C ASP A 164 -23.17 8.69 -27.25
N GLU A 165 -22.13 7.96 -26.81
CA GLU A 165 -22.01 6.53 -27.11
C GLU A 165 -23.04 5.71 -26.31
N TYR A 166 -23.28 6.07 -25.06
CA TYR A 166 -24.29 5.50 -24.14
C TYR A 166 -24.66 6.49 -23.05
N TYR A 167 -25.62 6.12 -22.18
CA TYR A 167 -26.09 6.92 -21.07
C TYR A 167 -25.81 6.21 -19.74
N TYR A 168 -25.15 6.89 -18.80
CA TYR A 168 -24.82 6.32 -17.49
C TYR A 168 -24.89 7.37 -16.39
N ILE A 169 -25.52 7.02 -15.24
CA ILE A 169 -25.69 7.89 -14.06
C ILE A 169 -26.07 9.32 -14.46
N GLN A 170 -27.27 9.44 -15.07
CA GLN A 170 -27.89 10.72 -15.44
C GLN A 170 -27.14 11.56 -16.49
N THR A 171 -26.10 11.04 -17.14
CA THR A 171 -25.34 11.77 -18.16
C THR A 171 -25.02 10.86 -19.35
N PRO A 172 -25.01 11.39 -20.60
CA PRO A 172 -24.41 10.69 -21.70
C PRO A 172 -22.88 10.62 -21.53
N SER A 173 -22.27 9.59 -22.10
CA SER A 173 -20.81 9.51 -22.22
C SER A 173 -20.28 10.73 -22.99
N LYS A 174 -19.10 11.23 -22.60
CA LYS A 174 -18.48 12.42 -23.18
C LYS A 174 -16.99 12.19 -23.37
N LYS A 175 -16.56 12.26 -24.63
CA LYS A 175 -15.14 12.35 -24.96
C LYS A 175 -14.63 13.74 -24.61
N MET A 176 -13.54 13.82 -23.83
CA MET A 176 -12.87 15.07 -23.50
C MET A 176 -11.91 15.44 -24.63
N GLU A 177 -12.07 16.63 -25.21
CA GLU A 177 -11.25 17.10 -26.32
C GLU A 177 -9.91 17.68 -25.87
N ASP A 178 -9.86 18.27 -24.68
CA ASP A 178 -8.63 18.82 -24.10
C ASP A 178 -8.10 17.89 -23.01
N TRP A 179 -6.98 17.23 -23.31
CA TRP A 179 -6.27 16.36 -22.37
C TRP A 179 -5.91 17.05 -21.05
N ASN A 180 -5.69 18.36 -21.05
CA ASN A 180 -5.26 19.10 -19.87
C ASN A 180 -6.42 19.75 -19.08
N GLN A 181 -7.65 19.58 -19.51
CA GLN A 181 -8.82 20.07 -18.78
C GLN A 181 -8.96 19.27 -17.47
N CYS A 182 -9.21 19.95 -16.34
CA CYS A 182 -9.51 19.26 -15.10
C CYS A 182 -10.87 18.54 -15.19
N PRO A 183 -11.04 17.40 -14.49
CA PRO A 183 -12.33 16.73 -14.38
C PRO A 183 -13.39 17.68 -13.76
N SER A 184 -14.65 17.54 -14.19
CA SER A 184 -15.76 18.22 -13.54
C SER A 184 -16.10 17.53 -12.21
N ASP A 185 -16.91 18.21 -11.38
CA ASP A 185 -17.41 17.67 -10.07
C ASP A 185 -18.16 16.35 -10.24
N PHE A 186 -18.73 16.13 -11.42
CA PHE A 186 -19.47 14.93 -11.77
C PHE A 186 -18.91 14.32 -13.06
N SER A 187 -17.75 13.68 -12.97
CA SER A 187 -16.95 13.30 -14.12
C SER A 187 -17.06 11.82 -14.51
N VAL A 188 -17.96 11.03 -13.93
CA VAL A 188 -18.05 9.57 -14.14
C VAL A 188 -18.18 9.17 -15.62
N GLY A 189 -18.83 9.99 -16.42
CA GLY A 189 -18.99 9.81 -17.87
C GLY A 189 -18.02 10.64 -18.74
N GLU A 190 -17.00 11.31 -18.16
CA GLU A 190 -15.99 12.07 -18.89
C GLU A 190 -14.75 11.21 -19.16
N PHE A 191 -14.47 10.92 -20.43
CA PHE A 191 -13.38 10.05 -20.86
C PHE A 191 -12.30 10.86 -21.59
N TYR A 192 -11.05 10.70 -21.15
CA TYR A 192 -9.89 11.34 -21.76
C TYR A 192 -9.21 10.44 -22.80
N GLY A 193 -9.61 9.17 -22.85
CA GLY A 193 -9.16 8.23 -23.87
C GLY A 193 -7.81 7.59 -23.60
N GLY A 194 -7.28 7.68 -22.37
CA GLY A 194 -6.12 6.88 -22.01
C GLY A 194 -6.41 5.39 -22.13
N ASP A 195 -5.43 4.60 -22.62
CA ASP A 195 -5.61 3.21 -22.95
C ASP A 195 -4.35 2.36 -22.70
N LEU A 196 -4.44 1.04 -22.88
CA LEU A 196 -3.32 0.12 -22.68
C LEU A 196 -2.24 0.24 -23.77
N GLU A 197 -2.58 0.72 -24.97
CA GLU A 197 -1.59 1.08 -25.98
C GLU A 197 -0.76 2.29 -25.52
N GLY A 198 -1.40 3.25 -24.88
CA GLY A 198 -0.73 4.39 -24.26
C GLY A 198 0.22 3.97 -23.14
N VAL A 199 -0.20 3.05 -22.30
CA VAL A 199 0.68 2.45 -21.29
C VAL A 199 1.87 1.75 -21.97
N ARG A 200 1.64 0.96 -23.04
CA ARG A 200 2.69 0.28 -23.79
C ARG A 200 3.74 1.26 -24.33
N GLN A 201 3.29 2.39 -24.90
CA GLN A 201 4.17 3.44 -25.40
C GLN A 201 4.98 4.13 -24.29
N LYS A 202 4.50 4.11 -23.04
CA LYS A 202 5.17 4.72 -21.88
C LYS A 202 5.97 3.73 -21.02
N LEU A 203 6.08 2.45 -21.40
CA LEU A 203 6.86 1.46 -20.64
C LEU A 203 8.33 1.86 -20.44
N ASN A 204 8.94 2.53 -21.45
CA ASN A 204 10.31 3.03 -21.31
C ASN A 204 10.42 4.15 -20.27
N TYR A 205 9.39 5.01 -20.16
CA TYR A 205 9.32 6.03 -19.11
C TYR A 205 9.29 5.37 -17.73
N LEU A 206 8.38 4.41 -17.51
CA LEU A 206 8.24 3.70 -16.25
C LEU A 206 9.52 2.93 -15.86
N GLN A 207 10.14 2.26 -16.81
CA GLN A 207 11.42 1.57 -16.61
C GLN A 207 12.53 2.55 -16.23
N ASN A 208 12.64 3.71 -16.91
CA ASN A 208 13.63 4.75 -16.63
C ASN A 208 13.37 5.44 -15.28
N LEU A 209 12.12 5.56 -14.84
CA LEU A 209 11.78 6.03 -13.51
C LEU A 209 12.23 5.03 -12.43
N GLY A 210 12.35 3.75 -12.77
CA GLY A 210 12.79 2.69 -11.90
C GLY A 210 11.66 1.83 -11.33
N VAL A 211 10.46 1.92 -11.89
CA VAL A 211 9.28 1.12 -11.51
C VAL A 211 9.59 -0.37 -11.61
N GLU A 212 9.16 -1.14 -10.62
CA GLU A 212 9.28 -2.60 -10.56
C GLU A 212 7.93 -3.30 -10.71
N VAL A 213 6.83 -2.63 -10.34
CA VAL A 213 5.47 -3.18 -10.40
C VAL A 213 4.50 -2.13 -10.92
N ILE A 214 3.69 -2.48 -11.91
CA ILE A 214 2.58 -1.66 -12.37
C ILE A 214 1.29 -2.20 -11.72
N TYR A 215 0.63 -1.38 -10.92
CA TYR A 215 -0.72 -1.64 -10.43
C TYR A 215 -1.72 -0.86 -11.29
N PHE A 216 -2.59 -1.58 -11.96
CA PHE A 216 -3.67 -1.00 -12.73
C PHE A 216 -4.94 -0.88 -11.90
N ASN A 217 -5.55 0.31 -11.87
CA ASN A 217 -6.97 0.43 -11.52
C ASN A 217 -7.80 -0.46 -12.47
N PRO A 218 -9.08 -0.76 -12.20
CA PRO A 218 -9.83 -1.78 -12.93
C PRO A 218 -9.73 -1.65 -14.45
N LEU A 219 -9.53 -2.78 -15.14
CA LEU A 219 -9.37 -2.86 -16.60
C LEU A 219 -10.53 -3.55 -17.30
N PHE A 220 -11.39 -4.21 -16.54
CA PHE A 220 -12.48 -5.02 -17.10
C PHE A 220 -13.56 -4.13 -17.73
N VAL A 221 -14.36 -4.72 -18.62
CA VAL A 221 -15.47 -3.99 -19.27
C VAL A 221 -16.34 -3.31 -18.24
N SER A 222 -16.56 -2.00 -18.40
CA SER A 222 -17.27 -1.17 -17.43
C SER A 222 -17.72 0.15 -18.05
N PRO A 223 -18.90 0.70 -17.69
CA PRO A 223 -19.42 1.93 -18.30
C PRO A 223 -18.80 3.21 -17.73
N SER A 224 -18.13 3.20 -16.59
CA SER A 224 -17.49 4.39 -16.04
C SER A 224 -16.02 4.52 -16.44
N ASN A 225 -15.48 5.72 -16.29
CA ASN A 225 -14.06 6.00 -16.52
C ASN A 225 -13.15 5.38 -15.43
N HIS A 226 -13.66 5.17 -14.20
CA HIS A 226 -12.94 4.56 -13.10
C HIS A 226 -13.02 3.02 -13.08
N LYS A 227 -14.04 2.46 -13.71
CA LYS A 227 -14.28 1.03 -13.95
C LYS A 227 -14.47 0.17 -12.69
N TYR A 228 -14.90 0.75 -11.55
CA TYR A 228 -15.30 -0.01 -10.36
C TYR A 228 -16.72 -0.61 -10.45
N ASP A 229 -17.41 -0.42 -11.53
CA ASP A 229 -18.75 -0.92 -11.86
C ASP A 229 -18.67 -1.98 -12.97
N ILE A 230 -18.02 -3.11 -12.66
CA ILE A 230 -17.66 -4.16 -13.62
C ILE A 230 -18.89 -4.70 -14.36
N GLN A 231 -18.80 -4.72 -15.67
CA GLN A 231 -19.80 -5.25 -16.59
C GLN A 231 -19.49 -6.69 -16.99
N ASP A 232 -18.22 -7.03 -17.21
CA ASP A 232 -17.78 -8.38 -17.57
C ASP A 232 -16.38 -8.66 -17.00
N TYR A 233 -16.28 -9.61 -16.07
CA TYR A 233 -15.02 -10.01 -15.41
C TYR A 233 -14.09 -10.86 -16.30
N ASP A 234 -14.61 -11.36 -17.42
CA ASP A 234 -13.83 -12.24 -18.30
C ASP A 234 -12.97 -11.49 -19.32
N HIS A 235 -13.25 -10.20 -19.53
CA HIS A 235 -12.64 -9.46 -20.63
C HIS A 235 -12.14 -8.08 -20.21
N ILE A 236 -10.99 -7.72 -20.76
CA ILE A 236 -10.47 -6.36 -20.75
C ILE A 236 -11.40 -5.49 -21.59
N ASP A 237 -11.70 -4.29 -21.11
CA ASP A 237 -12.55 -3.33 -21.83
C ASP A 237 -11.98 -3.01 -23.20
N PRO A 238 -12.75 -3.19 -24.31
CA PRO A 238 -12.28 -2.82 -25.64
C PRO A 238 -11.88 -1.38 -25.81
N HIS A 239 -12.44 -0.45 -25.02
CA HIS A 239 -12.02 0.96 -24.98
C HIS A 239 -10.62 1.16 -24.35
N TYR A 240 -10.13 0.18 -23.60
CA TYR A 240 -8.74 0.14 -23.15
C TYR A 240 -7.88 -0.79 -23.99
N GLY A 241 -8.50 -1.76 -24.68
CA GLY A 241 -7.86 -2.79 -25.48
C GLY A 241 -7.92 -2.52 -26.97
N LYS A 242 -8.63 -3.39 -27.69
CA LYS A 242 -8.75 -3.34 -29.16
C LYS A 242 -10.20 -3.46 -29.60
N ILE A 243 -10.65 -2.49 -30.41
CA ILE A 243 -11.91 -2.54 -31.14
C ILE A 243 -11.59 -2.95 -32.56
N VAL A 244 -11.91 -4.17 -32.97
CA VAL A 244 -11.67 -4.71 -34.33
C VAL A 244 -12.93 -4.73 -35.17
N VAL A 245 -14.10 -4.73 -34.54
CA VAL A 245 -15.41 -4.54 -35.13
C VAL A 245 -16.07 -3.32 -34.52
N ASP A 246 -16.26 -2.26 -35.31
CA ASP A 246 -16.79 -0.97 -34.85
C ASP A 246 -18.02 -0.59 -35.66
N GLU A 247 -19.14 -1.27 -35.41
CA GLU A 247 -20.40 -1.12 -36.12
C GLU A 247 -21.49 -0.52 -35.20
N GLY A 248 -22.55 -0.02 -35.80
CA GLY A 248 -23.70 0.56 -35.08
C GLY A 248 -23.65 2.08 -34.98
N GLU A 249 -24.67 2.63 -34.33
CA GLU A 249 -24.95 4.05 -34.24
C GLU A 249 -24.77 4.52 -32.79
N LEU A 250 -24.38 5.79 -32.64
CA LEU A 250 -24.37 6.50 -31.35
C LEU A 250 -25.79 6.63 -30.80
N LEU A 251 -25.90 6.79 -29.49
CA LEU A 251 -27.19 7.05 -28.85
C LEU A 251 -27.74 8.40 -29.30
N GLN A 252 -29.01 8.44 -29.69
CA GLN A 252 -29.63 9.72 -30.10
C GLN A 252 -29.73 10.65 -28.90
N SER A 253 -29.37 11.91 -29.09
CA SER A 253 -29.44 12.94 -28.05
C SER A 253 -30.82 12.98 -27.38
N GLY A 254 -30.83 12.98 -26.03
CA GLY A 254 -32.04 12.94 -25.22
C GLY A 254 -32.65 11.55 -25.01
N THR A 255 -32.05 10.50 -25.54
CA THR A 255 -32.42 9.09 -25.27
C THR A 255 -31.59 8.54 -24.12
N THR A 256 -32.25 7.83 -23.20
CA THR A 256 -31.60 7.15 -22.06
C THR A 256 -31.66 5.62 -22.17
N ASP A 257 -32.21 5.09 -23.26
CA ASP A 257 -32.40 3.68 -23.51
C ASP A 257 -31.14 3.08 -24.18
N ASN A 258 -30.27 2.49 -23.35
CA ASN A 258 -28.99 1.94 -23.80
C ASN A 258 -29.12 0.73 -24.73
N SER A 259 -30.29 0.07 -24.78
CA SER A 259 -30.54 -1.00 -25.80
C SER A 259 -30.46 -0.47 -27.24
N LYS A 260 -30.57 0.84 -27.42
CA LYS A 260 -30.45 1.57 -28.71
C LYS A 260 -29.06 2.12 -28.96
N ALA A 261 -28.17 2.06 -27.99
CA ALA A 261 -26.76 2.43 -28.14
C ALA A 261 -25.99 1.35 -28.91
N THR A 262 -26.40 1.09 -30.17
CA THR A 262 -25.97 -0.10 -30.90
C THR A 262 -24.48 -0.17 -31.16
N ARG A 263 -23.80 0.98 -31.22
CA ARG A 263 -22.34 1.03 -31.32
C ARG A 263 -21.69 0.59 -30.01
N TYR A 264 -22.13 1.11 -28.87
CA TYR A 264 -21.64 0.67 -27.56
C TYR A 264 -21.90 -0.83 -27.36
N VAL A 265 -23.14 -1.28 -27.61
CA VAL A 265 -23.49 -2.72 -27.56
C VAL A 265 -22.52 -3.55 -28.41
N ASN A 266 -22.25 -3.15 -29.66
CA ASN A 266 -21.30 -3.84 -30.52
C ASN A 266 -19.89 -3.84 -29.91
N ARG A 267 -19.37 -2.68 -29.50
CA ARG A 267 -18.02 -2.53 -28.98
C ARG A 267 -17.76 -3.43 -27.78
N VAL A 268 -18.69 -3.48 -26.79
CA VAL A 268 -18.47 -4.13 -25.47
C VAL A 268 -19.06 -5.54 -25.35
N THR A 269 -19.83 -6.01 -26.34
CA THR A 269 -20.43 -7.35 -26.33
C THR A 269 -20.00 -8.23 -27.49
N ASN A 270 -19.37 -7.68 -28.53
CA ASN A 270 -18.86 -8.45 -29.66
C ASN A 270 -17.63 -9.27 -29.23
N ARG A 271 -17.71 -10.58 -29.42
CA ARG A 271 -16.65 -11.51 -28.99
C ARG A 271 -15.29 -11.23 -29.65
N GLU A 272 -15.27 -10.76 -30.90
CA GLU A 272 -14.01 -10.43 -31.59
C GLU A 272 -13.28 -9.29 -30.88
N ASN A 273 -14.00 -8.25 -30.44
CA ASN A 273 -13.45 -7.13 -29.68
C ASN A 273 -12.93 -7.59 -28.31
N LEU A 274 -13.75 -8.38 -27.60
CA LEU A 274 -13.43 -8.89 -26.28
C LEU A 274 -12.18 -9.78 -26.28
N GLU A 275 -12.10 -10.71 -27.22
CA GLU A 275 -10.95 -11.61 -27.38
C GLU A 275 -9.70 -10.88 -27.87
N ALA A 276 -9.85 -9.92 -28.80
CA ALA A 276 -8.73 -9.09 -29.24
C ALA A 276 -8.14 -8.27 -28.11
N SER A 277 -8.99 -7.72 -27.24
CA SER A 277 -8.57 -6.96 -26.05
C SER A 277 -7.83 -7.84 -25.05
N ASN A 278 -8.33 -9.04 -24.77
CA ASN A 278 -7.67 -10.03 -23.92
C ASN A 278 -6.30 -10.46 -24.50
N ALA A 279 -6.24 -10.71 -25.79
CA ALA A 279 -4.98 -11.09 -26.47
C ALA A 279 -3.96 -9.95 -26.40
N PHE A 280 -4.39 -8.73 -26.64
CA PHE A 280 -3.54 -7.55 -26.53
C PHE A 280 -3.02 -7.34 -25.08
N PHE A 281 -3.86 -7.51 -24.07
CA PHE A 281 -3.42 -7.43 -22.67
C PHE A 281 -2.39 -8.50 -22.33
N ALA A 282 -2.61 -9.75 -22.77
CA ALA A 282 -1.63 -10.82 -22.56
C ALA A 282 -0.28 -10.52 -23.24
N GLU A 283 -0.28 -9.84 -24.39
CA GLU A 283 0.94 -9.37 -25.04
C GLU A 283 1.61 -8.25 -24.23
N LEU A 284 0.85 -7.26 -23.77
CA LEU A 284 1.33 -6.17 -22.94
C LEU A 284 1.99 -6.69 -21.66
N VAL A 285 1.37 -7.64 -20.96
CA VAL A 285 1.96 -8.26 -19.74
C VAL A 285 3.30 -8.92 -20.07
N ARG A 286 3.40 -9.64 -21.19
CA ARG A 286 4.69 -10.21 -21.64
C ARG A 286 5.76 -9.14 -21.90
N GLU A 287 5.37 -8.01 -22.48
CA GLU A 287 6.30 -6.88 -22.71
C GLU A 287 6.75 -6.22 -21.41
N ILE A 288 5.84 -6.11 -20.41
CA ILE A 288 6.14 -5.60 -19.08
C ILE A 288 7.12 -6.55 -18.37
N HIS A 289 6.86 -7.85 -18.41
CA HIS A 289 7.74 -8.87 -17.85
C HIS A 289 9.13 -8.90 -18.53
N ALA A 290 9.19 -8.72 -19.83
CA ALA A 290 10.45 -8.64 -20.58
C ALA A 290 11.33 -7.46 -20.15
N ARG A 291 10.76 -6.43 -19.53
CA ARG A 291 11.48 -5.29 -18.93
C ARG A 291 11.81 -5.51 -17.43
N GLY A 292 11.50 -6.68 -16.89
CA GLY A 292 11.72 -7.01 -15.48
C GLY A 292 10.69 -6.40 -14.52
N MET A 293 9.58 -5.88 -15.04
CA MET A 293 8.48 -5.33 -14.23
C MET A 293 7.36 -6.38 -14.03
N LYS A 294 6.54 -6.18 -13.00
CA LYS A 294 5.41 -7.02 -12.59
C LYS A 294 4.09 -6.29 -12.80
N VAL A 295 2.97 -7.02 -12.76
CA VAL A 295 1.62 -6.48 -12.98
C VAL A 295 0.68 -6.94 -11.87
N ILE A 296 -0.05 -5.98 -11.26
CA ILE A 296 -1.15 -6.22 -10.33
C ILE A 296 -2.44 -5.70 -10.97
N LEU A 297 -3.50 -6.53 -10.95
CA LEU A 297 -4.84 -6.14 -11.36
C LEU A 297 -5.69 -5.74 -10.15
N ASP A 298 -6.69 -4.90 -10.40
CA ASP A 298 -7.72 -4.54 -9.43
C ASP A 298 -8.91 -5.52 -9.53
N GLY A 299 -9.26 -6.14 -8.42
CA GLY A 299 -10.34 -7.11 -8.29
C GLY A 299 -11.53 -6.55 -7.53
N VAL A 300 -12.54 -6.10 -8.25
CA VAL A 300 -13.79 -5.56 -7.69
C VAL A 300 -14.78 -6.70 -7.53
N PHE A 301 -14.73 -7.42 -6.42
CA PHE A 301 -15.51 -8.64 -6.22
C PHE A 301 -16.67 -8.50 -5.21
N ASN A 302 -16.75 -7.38 -4.49
CA ASN A 302 -17.86 -7.12 -3.56
C ASN A 302 -19.18 -6.83 -4.28
N HIS A 303 -19.13 -6.15 -5.40
CA HIS A 303 -20.26 -5.71 -6.21
C HIS A 303 -19.89 -5.73 -7.70
N CYS A 304 -20.86 -5.57 -8.57
CA CYS A 304 -20.65 -5.32 -9.98
C CYS A 304 -21.33 -4.03 -10.42
N GLY A 305 -21.31 -3.70 -11.72
CA GLY A 305 -22.07 -2.59 -12.27
C GLY A 305 -23.50 -2.98 -12.66
N SER A 306 -24.39 -2.01 -12.80
CA SER A 306 -25.76 -2.23 -13.29
C SER A 306 -25.81 -2.69 -14.75
N PHE A 307 -24.77 -2.43 -15.52
CA PHE A 307 -24.56 -2.91 -16.90
C PHE A 307 -24.08 -4.37 -16.96
N ASN A 308 -23.74 -4.99 -15.82
CA ASN A 308 -23.17 -6.33 -15.79
C ASN A 308 -24.06 -7.35 -16.50
N LYS A 309 -23.44 -8.23 -17.31
CA LYS A 309 -24.11 -9.25 -18.12
C LYS A 309 -25.04 -10.17 -17.33
N TRP A 310 -24.80 -10.37 -16.04
CA TRP A 310 -25.63 -11.21 -15.17
C TRP A 310 -26.90 -10.50 -14.69
N LEU A 311 -26.85 -9.18 -14.55
CA LEU A 311 -28.02 -8.36 -14.21
C LEU A 311 -28.72 -7.83 -15.46
N ASP A 312 -27.96 -7.24 -16.38
CA ASP A 312 -28.37 -6.62 -17.65
C ASP A 312 -29.53 -5.61 -17.48
N ARG A 313 -29.43 -4.75 -16.46
CA ARG A 313 -30.42 -3.68 -16.21
C ARG A 313 -30.61 -2.79 -17.42
N GLU A 314 -29.53 -2.52 -18.15
CA GLU A 314 -29.51 -1.61 -19.28
C GLU A 314 -29.86 -2.31 -20.62
N LYS A 315 -30.15 -3.61 -20.59
CA LYS A 315 -30.61 -4.44 -21.74
C LYS A 315 -29.65 -4.48 -22.92
N ILE A 316 -28.37 -4.26 -22.67
CA ILE A 316 -27.33 -4.24 -23.72
C ILE A 316 -26.96 -5.65 -24.19
N TYR A 317 -26.93 -6.64 -23.31
CA TYR A 317 -26.70 -8.04 -23.63
C TYR A 317 -27.92 -8.70 -24.27
N HIS A 318 -29.11 -8.39 -23.77
CA HIS A 318 -30.38 -8.78 -24.40
C HIS A 318 -30.48 -8.23 -25.85
N ALA A 319 -30.10 -6.95 -26.04
CA ALA A 319 -30.10 -6.33 -27.36
C ALA A 319 -29.15 -7.00 -28.39
N ASN A 320 -28.03 -7.57 -27.93
CA ASN A 320 -27.12 -8.33 -28.78
C ASN A 320 -27.72 -9.66 -29.26
N GLY A 321 -28.62 -10.29 -28.48
CA GLY A 321 -29.28 -11.55 -28.79
C GLY A 321 -28.38 -12.79 -28.75
N GLY A 322 -27.13 -12.66 -28.30
CA GLY A 322 -26.16 -13.78 -28.19
C GLY A 322 -25.83 -14.17 -26.75
N TYR A 323 -26.58 -13.63 -25.78
CA TYR A 323 -26.41 -13.87 -24.35
C TYR A 323 -27.69 -14.29 -23.69
N GLU A 324 -27.60 -14.97 -22.55
CA GLU A 324 -28.75 -15.28 -21.70
C GLU A 324 -29.34 -14.01 -21.10
N ASP A 325 -30.67 -14.00 -20.86
CA ASP A 325 -31.33 -12.87 -20.22
C ASP A 325 -30.78 -12.64 -18.80
N GLY A 326 -30.45 -11.40 -18.48
CA GLY A 326 -30.00 -11.00 -17.17
C GLY A 326 -31.07 -11.15 -16.08
N ALA A 327 -30.63 -11.20 -14.82
CA ALA A 327 -31.52 -11.37 -13.67
C ALA A 327 -32.50 -10.22 -13.46
N PHE A 328 -32.24 -9.02 -13.98
CA PHE A 328 -33.16 -7.90 -13.96
C PHE A 328 -34.37 -8.14 -14.85
N LEU A 329 -34.15 -8.76 -16.02
CA LEU A 329 -35.16 -8.94 -17.06
C LEU A 329 -36.11 -10.11 -16.75
N SER A 330 -35.59 -11.21 -16.21
CA SER A 330 -36.32 -12.43 -16.07
C SER A 330 -36.09 -13.15 -14.74
N LYS A 331 -37.16 -13.61 -14.12
CA LYS A 331 -37.10 -14.48 -12.94
C LYS A 331 -36.46 -15.85 -13.26
N GLU A 332 -36.55 -16.27 -14.52
CA GLU A 332 -36.00 -17.54 -15.00
C GLU A 332 -34.52 -17.40 -15.46
N SER A 333 -33.94 -16.24 -15.31
CA SER A 333 -32.52 -16.01 -15.63
C SER A 333 -31.62 -17.03 -14.91
N PRO A 334 -30.62 -17.60 -15.58
CA PRO A 334 -29.62 -18.46 -14.92
C PRO A 334 -28.82 -17.69 -13.85
N TYR A 335 -28.81 -16.37 -13.92
CA TYR A 335 -28.09 -15.49 -12.98
C TYR A 335 -28.96 -14.98 -11.83
N ARG A 336 -30.22 -15.46 -11.69
CA ARG A 336 -31.17 -14.98 -10.67
C ARG A 336 -30.59 -15.04 -9.24
N SER A 337 -29.86 -16.11 -8.94
CA SER A 337 -29.28 -16.31 -7.61
C SER A 337 -28.05 -15.47 -7.32
N PHE A 338 -27.46 -14.80 -8.34
CA PHE A 338 -26.26 -13.96 -8.20
C PHE A 338 -26.55 -12.67 -7.45
N PHE A 339 -27.82 -12.30 -7.31
CA PHE A 339 -28.31 -11.09 -6.66
C PHE A 339 -29.40 -11.38 -5.63
N GLY A 340 -29.46 -10.61 -4.57
CA GLY A 340 -30.54 -10.64 -3.59
C GLY A 340 -31.69 -9.75 -4.04
N PHE A 341 -32.85 -10.32 -4.44
CA PHE A 341 -34.04 -9.56 -4.75
C PHE A 341 -35.04 -9.60 -3.60
N GLN A 342 -35.65 -8.46 -3.30
CA GLN A 342 -36.61 -8.33 -2.21
C GLN A 342 -38.06 -8.53 -2.67
N ASP A 343 -38.40 -8.26 -3.95
CA ASP A 343 -39.74 -8.46 -4.51
C ASP A 343 -39.74 -9.61 -5.53
N GLU A 344 -40.34 -10.74 -5.13
CA GLU A 344 -40.48 -11.93 -5.96
C GLU A 344 -41.51 -11.77 -7.11
N ASN A 345 -42.28 -10.67 -7.13
CA ASN A 345 -43.27 -10.34 -8.16
C ASN A 345 -42.84 -9.17 -9.04
N GLY A 346 -41.64 -8.64 -8.84
CA GLY A 346 -41.17 -7.44 -9.52
C GLY A 346 -40.79 -7.61 -10.99
N TRP A 347 -40.75 -8.86 -11.53
CA TRP A 347 -40.45 -9.11 -12.92
C TRP A 347 -41.62 -8.86 -13.87
N PRO A 348 -41.31 -8.46 -15.12
CA PRO A 348 -39.98 -8.12 -15.66
C PRO A 348 -39.47 -6.77 -15.14
N ASP A 349 -38.16 -6.53 -15.32
CA ASP A 349 -37.50 -5.29 -14.93
C ASP A 349 -37.49 -5.09 -13.40
N ASN A 350 -37.05 -6.11 -12.67
CA ASN A 350 -37.07 -6.10 -11.21
C ASN A 350 -35.94 -5.24 -10.62
N THR A 351 -36.31 -4.08 -10.04
CA THR A 351 -35.41 -3.11 -9.41
C THR A 351 -35.12 -3.38 -7.93
N SER A 352 -35.69 -4.45 -7.35
CA SER A 352 -35.58 -4.72 -5.91
C SER A 352 -34.31 -5.47 -5.49
N TYR A 353 -33.29 -5.52 -6.36
CA TYR A 353 -32.01 -6.11 -6.01
C TYR A 353 -31.25 -5.25 -5.01
N GLU A 354 -30.41 -5.89 -4.20
CA GLU A 354 -29.53 -5.23 -3.21
C GLU A 354 -28.41 -4.48 -3.92
N GLY A 355 -28.21 -3.20 -3.54
CA GLY A 355 -27.06 -2.40 -3.94
C GLY A 355 -26.05 -2.27 -2.79
N TRP A 356 -24.76 -2.19 -3.10
CA TRP A 356 -23.75 -1.82 -2.12
C TRP A 356 -23.97 -0.38 -1.68
N TRP A 357 -24.09 -0.15 -0.37
CA TRP A 357 -24.52 1.14 0.23
C TRP A 357 -25.81 1.70 -0.36
N ASP A 358 -26.75 0.82 -0.74
CA ASP A 358 -28.02 1.17 -1.39
C ASP A 358 -27.88 1.84 -2.78
N TYR A 359 -26.69 1.82 -3.40
CA TYR A 359 -26.52 2.29 -4.78
C TYR A 359 -27.02 1.25 -5.78
N ASP A 360 -28.06 1.59 -6.53
CA ASP A 360 -28.65 0.74 -7.56
C ASP A 360 -27.74 0.54 -8.79
N THR A 361 -26.72 1.38 -8.94
CA THR A 361 -25.69 1.26 -9.97
C THR A 361 -24.55 0.29 -9.58
N LEU A 362 -24.50 -0.12 -8.30
CA LEU A 362 -23.50 -1.03 -7.74
C LEU A 362 -24.16 -2.27 -7.10
N PRO A 363 -24.77 -3.17 -7.90
CA PRO A 363 -25.44 -4.37 -7.41
C PRO A 363 -24.52 -5.23 -6.54
N LYS A 364 -24.95 -5.54 -5.31
CA LYS A 364 -24.21 -6.42 -4.39
C LYS A 364 -24.24 -7.84 -4.87
N LEU A 365 -23.11 -8.54 -4.90
CA LEU A 365 -22.99 -9.93 -5.30
C LEU A 365 -23.37 -10.89 -4.17
N ASN A 366 -24.30 -11.81 -4.43
CA ASN A 366 -24.88 -12.71 -3.44
C ASN A 366 -24.18 -14.08 -3.42
N TYR A 367 -22.99 -14.12 -2.87
CA TYR A 367 -22.17 -15.35 -2.79
C TYR A 367 -22.77 -16.42 -1.88
N GLU A 368 -23.41 -16.05 -0.76
CA GLU A 368 -24.06 -16.96 0.15
C GLU A 368 -25.25 -17.66 -0.50
N GLY A 369 -25.93 -16.96 -1.41
CA GLY A 369 -27.09 -17.49 -2.14
C GLY A 369 -26.75 -18.24 -3.44
N SER A 370 -25.51 -18.15 -3.92
CA SER A 370 -25.14 -18.74 -5.23
C SER A 370 -23.75 -19.37 -5.23
N LYS A 371 -23.75 -20.70 -5.17
CA LYS A 371 -22.50 -21.46 -5.35
C LYS A 371 -21.89 -21.28 -6.74
N GLU A 372 -22.71 -21.08 -7.75
CA GLU A 372 -22.25 -20.89 -9.13
C GLU A 372 -21.47 -19.58 -9.26
N LEU A 373 -21.99 -18.48 -8.71
CA LEU A 373 -21.26 -17.19 -8.62
C LEU A 373 -19.95 -17.35 -7.83
N TYR A 374 -20.02 -18.03 -6.69
CA TYR A 374 -18.86 -18.30 -5.84
C TYR A 374 -17.73 -18.98 -6.62
N ASP A 375 -18.06 -20.10 -7.27
CA ASP A 375 -17.09 -20.88 -8.05
C ASP A 375 -16.58 -20.07 -9.27
N TYR A 376 -17.45 -19.27 -9.87
CA TYR A 376 -17.11 -18.45 -11.02
C TYR A 376 -16.04 -17.42 -10.67
N ILE A 377 -16.23 -16.66 -9.60
CA ILE A 377 -15.28 -15.62 -9.18
C ILE A 377 -13.95 -16.23 -8.72
N LEU A 378 -13.95 -17.38 -8.05
CA LEU A 378 -12.70 -18.10 -7.76
C LEU A 378 -11.99 -18.54 -9.05
N GLY A 379 -12.76 -18.92 -10.09
CA GLY A 379 -12.24 -19.20 -11.43
C GLY A 379 -11.62 -17.97 -12.08
N ILE A 380 -12.26 -16.80 -11.98
CA ILE A 380 -11.71 -15.51 -12.46
C ILE A 380 -10.40 -15.18 -11.75
N ALA A 381 -10.35 -15.34 -10.42
CA ALA A 381 -9.15 -15.09 -9.62
C ALA A 381 -7.95 -15.93 -10.10
N ALA A 382 -8.18 -17.19 -10.41
CA ALA A 382 -7.16 -18.10 -10.94
C ALA A 382 -6.82 -17.84 -12.42
N LYS A 383 -7.81 -17.47 -13.25
CA LYS A 383 -7.66 -17.22 -14.69
C LYS A 383 -6.59 -16.17 -14.98
N TRP A 384 -6.70 -15.00 -14.37
CA TRP A 384 -5.83 -13.87 -14.71
C TRP A 384 -4.38 -14.02 -14.22
N VAL A 385 -4.16 -14.81 -13.16
CA VAL A 385 -2.78 -15.13 -12.70
C VAL A 385 -2.16 -16.33 -13.42
N SER A 386 -2.91 -16.96 -14.35
CA SER A 386 -2.49 -18.13 -15.13
C SER A 386 -2.24 -17.78 -16.60
N ALA A 387 -1.82 -18.77 -17.38
CA ALA A 387 -1.70 -18.64 -18.84
C ALA A 387 -3.07 -18.26 -19.48
N PRO A 388 -3.06 -17.36 -20.47
CA PRO A 388 -1.93 -16.71 -21.11
C PRO A 388 -1.53 -15.36 -20.49
N TYR A 389 -2.24 -14.91 -19.44
CA TYR A 389 -2.12 -13.57 -18.88
C TYR A 389 -0.93 -13.43 -17.92
N TYR A 390 -0.78 -14.37 -16.96
CA TYR A 390 0.31 -14.41 -15.99
C TYR A 390 0.49 -13.09 -15.20
N VAL A 391 -0.61 -12.42 -14.79
CA VAL A 391 -0.46 -11.27 -13.88
C VAL A 391 0.10 -11.73 -12.54
N ASP A 392 0.82 -10.85 -11.88
CA ASP A 392 1.64 -11.17 -10.71
C ASP A 392 0.87 -10.94 -9.39
N GLY A 393 -0.35 -10.48 -9.43
CA GLY A 393 -1.15 -10.33 -8.21
C GLY A 393 -2.49 -9.61 -8.42
N TRP A 394 -3.22 -9.54 -7.30
CA TRP A 394 -4.48 -8.85 -7.16
C TRP A 394 -4.41 -7.77 -6.09
N ARG A 395 -4.92 -6.58 -6.38
CA ARG A 395 -5.43 -5.65 -5.38
C ARG A 395 -6.94 -5.92 -5.26
N LEU A 396 -7.45 -6.00 -4.06
CA LEU A 396 -8.84 -6.37 -3.79
C LEU A 396 -9.59 -5.15 -3.27
N ASP A 397 -10.56 -4.68 -4.07
CA ASP A 397 -11.42 -3.55 -3.77
C ASP A 397 -12.36 -3.85 -2.61
N VAL A 398 -12.48 -2.93 -1.66
CA VAL A 398 -13.34 -3.00 -0.46
C VAL A 398 -13.46 -4.42 0.13
N ALA A 399 -12.32 -5.07 0.30
CA ALA A 399 -12.23 -6.51 0.57
C ALA A 399 -12.96 -6.95 1.84
N ALA A 400 -13.02 -6.08 2.86
CA ALA A 400 -13.72 -6.37 4.11
C ALA A 400 -15.26 -6.38 3.97
N ASP A 401 -15.81 -5.72 2.95
CA ASP A 401 -17.24 -5.61 2.72
C ASP A 401 -17.85 -6.81 1.96
N LEU A 402 -16.99 -7.69 1.39
CA LEU A 402 -17.45 -8.81 0.59
C LEU A 402 -18.29 -9.81 1.40
N GLY A 403 -19.43 -10.21 0.86
CA GLY A 403 -20.40 -11.09 1.52
C GLY A 403 -21.33 -10.35 2.48
N HIS A 404 -22.13 -11.08 3.25
CA HIS A 404 -23.13 -10.55 4.17
C HIS A 404 -22.81 -10.86 5.64
N SER A 405 -21.73 -11.59 5.90
CA SER A 405 -21.26 -11.89 7.26
C SER A 405 -19.75 -11.94 7.33
N SER A 406 -19.19 -11.58 8.49
CA SER A 406 -17.75 -11.67 8.74
C SER A 406 -17.22 -13.10 8.58
N GLU A 407 -17.98 -14.11 9.05
CA GLU A 407 -17.59 -15.51 8.92
C GLU A 407 -17.47 -15.90 7.44
N PHE A 408 -18.44 -15.49 6.61
CA PHE A 408 -18.40 -15.74 5.17
C PHE A 408 -17.26 -15.01 4.49
N ASN A 409 -17.03 -13.73 4.82
CA ASN A 409 -15.92 -12.92 4.29
C ASN A 409 -14.59 -13.67 4.49
N HIS A 410 -14.29 -14.05 5.73
CA HIS A 410 -13.07 -14.80 6.04
C HIS A 410 -12.97 -16.15 5.31
N LYS A 411 -14.11 -16.86 5.16
CA LYS A 411 -14.15 -18.12 4.39
C LYS A 411 -13.82 -17.87 2.91
N PHE A 412 -14.43 -16.84 2.31
CA PHE A 412 -14.22 -16.49 0.91
C PHE A 412 -12.74 -16.17 0.64
N TRP A 413 -12.12 -15.34 1.47
CA TRP A 413 -10.71 -14.94 1.25
C TRP A 413 -9.74 -16.10 1.44
N ARG A 414 -10.03 -17.08 2.30
CA ARG A 414 -9.26 -18.34 2.36
C ARG A 414 -9.35 -19.14 1.08
N ASP A 415 -10.56 -19.30 0.55
CA ASP A 415 -10.77 -20.04 -0.69
C ASP A 415 -10.20 -19.27 -1.90
N PHE A 416 -10.29 -17.94 -1.91
CA PHE A 416 -9.67 -17.07 -2.90
C PHE A 416 -8.14 -17.23 -2.90
N ARG A 417 -7.51 -17.14 -1.72
CA ARG A 417 -6.08 -17.40 -1.58
C ARG A 417 -5.70 -18.77 -2.13
N LYS A 418 -6.43 -19.78 -1.76
CA LYS A 418 -6.20 -21.14 -2.24
C LYS A 418 -6.27 -21.23 -3.77
N ALA A 419 -7.27 -20.61 -4.39
CA ALA A 419 -7.42 -20.59 -5.85
C ALA A 419 -6.24 -19.88 -6.53
N VAL A 420 -5.90 -18.68 -6.05
CA VAL A 420 -4.80 -17.85 -6.59
C VAL A 420 -3.45 -18.55 -6.42
N LYS A 421 -3.11 -18.97 -5.19
CA LYS A 421 -1.80 -19.58 -4.91
C LYS A 421 -1.63 -20.97 -5.52
N THR A 422 -2.73 -21.69 -5.79
CA THR A 422 -2.68 -22.95 -6.56
C THR A 422 -2.37 -22.68 -8.04
N ALA A 423 -2.92 -21.61 -8.60
CA ALA A 423 -2.70 -21.21 -9.98
C ALA A 423 -1.32 -20.56 -10.19
N ASN A 424 -0.90 -19.69 -9.26
CA ASN A 424 0.38 -19.02 -9.26
C ASN A 424 0.85 -18.76 -7.80
N PRO A 425 1.77 -19.58 -7.25
CA PRO A 425 2.27 -19.40 -5.88
C PRO A 425 2.93 -18.04 -5.63
N GLU A 426 3.51 -17.43 -6.67
CA GLU A 426 4.19 -16.14 -6.62
C GLU A 426 3.25 -14.93 -6.82
N ALA A 427 1.93 -15.14 -6.96
CA ALA A 427 0.98 -14.04 -7.07
C ALA A 427 0.75 -13.36 -5.71
N LEU A 428 0.87 -12.04 -5.65
CA LEU A 428 0.58 -11.23 -4.47
C LEU A 428 -0.94 -11.04 -4.30
N ILE A 429 -1.42 -11.14 -3.07
CA ILE A 429 -2.80 -10.82 -2.69
C ILE A 429 -2.77 -9.62 -1.74
N LEU A 430 -3.11 -8.45 -2.27
CA LEU A 430 -3.06 -7.17 -1.57
C LEU A 430 -4.49 -6.63 -1.46
N ALA A 431 -4.97 -6.34 -0.25
CA ALA A 431 -6.33 -5.87 -0.05
C ALA A 431 -6.40 -4.36 0.23
N GLU A 432 -7.44 -3.71 -0.25
CA GLU A 432 -7.86 -2.44 0.31
C GLU A 432 -8.60 -2.69 1.62
N HIS A 433 -8.13 -2.03 2.68
CA HIS A 433 -8.76 -2.10 3.99
C HIS A 433 -8.41 -0.84 4.80
N TYR A 434 -9.44 -0.26 5.43
CA TYR A 434 -9.31 0.82 6.40
C TYR A 434 -9.37 0.24 7.82
N GLY A 435 -8.47 0.68 8.69
CA GLY A 435 -8.37 0.18 10.06
C GLY A 435 -7.40 -0.99 10.21
N ASP A 436 -7.48 -1.70 11.34
CA ASP A 436 -6.56 -2.79 11.68
C ASP A 436 -6.80 -4.05 10.83
N PRO A 437 -5.86 -4.45 9.96
CA PRO A 437 -6.03 -5.62 9.09
C PRO A 437 -5.75 -6.96 9.79
N LYS A 438 -5.51 -6.96 11.08
CA LYS A 438 -5.03 -8.11 11.84
C LYS A 438 -5.86 -9.37 11.63
N ASP A 439 -7.19 -9.27 11.62
CA ASP A 439 -8.10 -10.42 11.50
C ASP A 439 -7.93 -11.20 10.18
N TRP A 440 -7.44 -10.54 9.13
CA TRP A 440 -7.14 -11.17 7.83
C TRP A 440 -5.67 -11.55 7.66
N LEU A 441 -4.75 -10.94 8.42
CA LEU A 441 -3.31 -11.13 8.27
C LEU A 441 -2.71 -12.11 9.28
N GLU A 442 -3.29 -12.24 10.49
CA GLU A 442 -2.63 -12.92 11.62
C GLU A 442 -2.43 -14.43 11.46
N LYS A 443 -3.22 -15.07 10.56
CA LYS A 443 -3.10 -16.52 10.27
C LYS A 443 -2.37 -16.84 8.98
N GLY A 444 -2.14 -15.82 8.13
CA GLY A 444 -1.48 -16.00 6.83
C GLY A 444 -2.27 -16.80 5.81
N ASP A 445 -3.58 -17.01 6.04
CA ASP A 445 -4.44 -17.86 5.23
C ASP A 445 -5.41 -17.07 4.32
N GLN A 446 -5.32 -15.74 4.31
CA GLN A 446 -6.18 -14.85 3.54
C GLN A 446 -5.35 -13.89 2.67
N TRP A 447 -5.19 -12.62 3.07
CA TRP A 447 -4.39 -11.65 2.32
C TRP A 447 -2.90 -11.79 2.63
N ASP A 448 -2.04 -11.43 1.66
CA ASP A 448 -0.61 -11.31 1.90
C ASP A 448 -0.28 -9.99 2.61
N THR A 449 -0.97 -8.91 2.23
CA THR A 449 -0.74 -7.55 2.73
C THR A 449 -1.92 -6.63 2.39
N VAL A 450 -1.80 -5.33 2.70
CA VAL A 450 -2.83 -4.33 2.42
C VAL A 450 -2.23 -3.04 1.85
N MET A 451 -3.10 -2.18 1.29
CA MET A 451 -2.81 -0.76 1.10
C MET A 451 -2.57 -0.14 2.48
N ASN A 452 -1.42 0.47 2.67
CA ASN A 452 -0.90 0.80 4.01
C ASN A 452 -1.40 2.16 4.51
N TYR A 453 -2.69 2.28 4.73
CA TYR A 453 -3.31 3.53 5.16
C TYR A 453 -2.91 3.89 6.60
N ASP A 454 -3.20 3.01 7.57
CA ASP A 454 -3.02 3.30 8.99
C ASP A 454 -1.55 3.24 9.44
N ALA A 455 -0.75 2.32 8.88
CA ALA A 455 0.66 2.19 9.25
C ALA A 455 1.62 3.01 8.35
N PHE A 456 1.08 3.90 7.49
CA PHE A 456 1.90 4.77 6.66
C PHE A 456 1.18 6.07 6.26
N MET A 457 0.17 6.00 5.37
CA MET A 457 -0.39 7.18 4.69
C MET A 457 -0.97 8.20 5.67
N GLU A 458 -1.87 7.76 6.55
CA GLU A 458 -2.57 8.68 7.46
C GLU A 458 -1.65 9.34 8.49
N PRO A 459 -0.81 8.59 9.25
CA PRO A 459 0.11 9.22 10.20
C PRO A 459 1.09 10.18 9.54
N LEU A 460 1.61 9.85 8.36
CA LEU A 460 2.53 10.73 7.64
C LEU A 460 1.81 11.98 7.13
N THR A 461 0.58 11.84 6.64
CA THR A 461 -0.23 12.96 6.16
C THR A 461 -0.46 14.01 7.25
N TRP A 462 -1.06 13.61 8.39
CA TRP A 462 -1.36 14.59 9.43
C TRP A 462 -0.10 15.08 10.16
N PHE A 463 0.96 14.27 10.25
CA PHE A 463 2.22 14.69 10.84
C PHE A 463 2.88 15.83 10.02
N LEU A 464 2.99 15.67 8.71
CA LEU A 464 3.65 16.65 7.85
C LEU A 464 2.75 17.85 7.52
N THR A 465 1.46 17.63 7.28
CA THR A 465 0.56 18.67 6.75
C THR A 465 -0.46 19.17 7.75
N GLY A 466 -0.84 18.38 8.74
CA GLY A 466 -2.00 18.61 9.60
C GLY A 466 -3.33 18.26 8.95
N MET A 467 -3.31 17.80 7.69
CA MET A 467 -4.52 17.46 6.95
C MET A 467 -4.90 16.00 7.15
N GLU A 468 -6.17 15.72 7.01
CA GLU A 468 -6.72 14.38 6.80
C GLU A 468 -6.56 13.99 5.32
N LYS A 469 -6.62 12.69 4.99
CA LYS A 469 -6.30 12.15 3.64
C LYS A 469 -7.19 12.64 2.49
N HIS A 470 -8.45 13.01 2.77
CA HIS A 470 -9.37 13.57 1.77
C HIS A 470 -9.33 15.11 1.69
N SER A 471 -8.56 15.78 2.53
CA SER A 471 -8.60 17.23 2.75
C SER A 471 -9.94 17.73 3.33
N ASP A 472 -10.72 16.85 3.97
CA ASP A 472 -11.99 17.23 4.59
C ASP A 472 -11.81 17.87 5.97
N GLU A 473 -10.65 17.66 6.61
CA GLU A 473 -10.36 18.21 7.93
C GLU A 473 -8.89 18.65 8.07
N TYR A 474 -8.66 19.72 8.83
CA TYR A 474 -7.34 20.16 9.28
C TYR A 474 -7.22 19.95 10.79
N ILE A 475 -6.22 19.17 11.22
CA ILE A 475 -5.99 18.73 12.60
C ILE A 475 -4.66 19.31 13.10
N PRO A 476 -4.64 20.62 13.46
CA PRO A 476 -3.38 21.34 13.78
C PRO A 476 -2.63 20.76 14.99
N GLU A 477 -3.34 20.12 15.92
CA GLU A 477 -2.75 19.45 17.08
C GLU A 477 -1.94 18.21 16.75
N LYS A 478 -2.09 17.65 15.55
CA LYS A 478 -1.31 16.52 15.05
C LYS A 478 -0.08 16.94 14.26
N LYS A 479 -0.09 18.15 13.65
CA LYS A 479 1.00 18.63 12.82
C LYS A 479 2.28 18.77 13.64
N GLY A 480 3.36 18.12 13.18
CA GLY A 480 4.68 18.15 13.81
C GLY A 480 4.81 17.40 15.13
N LYS A 481 3.72 16.72 15.60
CA LYS A 481 3.76 15.92 16.83
C LYS A 481 4.39 14.55 16.60
N VAL A 482 5.70 14.49 16.75
CA VAL A 482 6.48 13.29 16.51
C VAL A 482 6.11 12.13 17.45
N ASP A 483 5.78 12.38 18.71
CA ASP A 483 5.39 11.33 19.66
C ASP A 483 4.08 10.65 19.23
N ASP A 484 3.10 11.42 18.73
CA ASP A 484 1.84 10.91 18.21
C ASP A 484 2.08 10.10 16.94
N PHE A 485 2.94 10.60 16.03
CA PHE A 485 3.34 9.89 14.81
C PHE A 485 4.05 8.56 15.14
N GLU A 486 5.07 8.60 16.00
CA GLU A 486 5.80 7.40 16.40
C GLU A 486 4.90 6.38 17.09
N GLY A 487 3.98 6.86 17.95
CA GLY A 487 3.00 6.03 18.63
C GLY A 487 2.06 5.31 17.66
N ALA A 488 1.49 6.03 16.70
CA ALA A 488 0.63 5.50 15.66
C ALA A 488 1.37 4.47 14.79
N MET A 489 2.55 4.83 14.29
CA MET A 489 3.35 3.92 13.45
C MET A 489 3.72 2.62 14.17
N ARG A 490 4.16 2.70 15.45
CA ARG A 490 4.46 1.49 16.25
C ARG A 490 3.23 0.63 16.47
N HIS A 491 2.07 1.26 16.71
CA HIS A 491 0.82 0.56 16.95
C HIS A 491 0.36 -0.20 15.71
N PHE A 492 0.20 0.50 14.59
CA PHE A 492 -0.35 -0.09 13.37
C PHE A 492 0.62 -1.06 12.68
N MET A 493 1.93 -0.74 12.64
CA MET A 493 2.93 -1.69 12.12
C MET A 493 2.97 -3.00 12.92
N ALA A 494 2.55 -3.01 14.18
CA ALA A 494 2.52 -4.22 14.99
C ALA A 494 1.45 -5.24 14.55
N SER A 495 0.50 -4.87 13.72
CA SER A 495 -0.51 -5.79 13.16
C SER A 495 0.03 -6.66 12.02
N PHE A 496 1.19 -6.32 11.45
CA PHE A 496 1.79 -7.04 10.33
C PHE A 496 2.89 -8.00 10.77
N GLN A 497 3.06 -9.12 10.06
CA GLN A 497 4.35 -9.81 10.00
C GLN A 497 5.36 -8.91 9.29
N THR A 498 6.67 -9.14 9.52
CA THR A 498 7.71 -8.34 8.84
C THR A 498 7.63 -8.45 7.33
N SER A 499 7.42 -9.64 6.79
CA SER A 499 7.27 -9.86 5.34
C SER A 499 6.00 -9.22 4.79
N GLN A 500 4.87 -9.28 5.51
CA GLN A 500 3.64 -8.59 5.13
C GLN A 500 3.84 -7.08 5.06
N LEU A 501 4.51 -6.49 6.07
CA LEU A 501 4.81 -5.07 6.10
C LEU A 501 5.76 -4.65 4.96
N GLN A 502 6.73 -5.50 4.62
CA GLN A 502 7.66 -5.23 3.52
C GLN A 502 6.98 -5.18 2.14
N CYS A 503 5.81 -5.81 2.01
CA CYS A 503 4.99 -5.79 0.79
C CYS A 503 3.83 -4.78 0.86
N ALA A 504 3.58 -4.15 2.03
CA ALA A 504 2.47 -3.23 2.22
C ALA A 504 2.65 -1.98 1.35
N MET A 505 1.56 -1.57 0.68
CA MET A 505 1.58 -0.52 -0.32
C MET A 505 1.66 0.87 0.35
N ASN A 506 2.85 1.47 0.37
CA ASN A 506 3.10 2.78 0.95
C ASN A 506 2.80 3.88 -0.06
N GLU A 507 1.58 4.41 -0.05
CA GLU A 507 1.11 5.48 -0.91
C GLU A 507 1.15 6.84 -0.22
N LEU A 508 1.39 7.90 -0.97
CA LEU A 508 1.13 9.28 -0.56
C LEU A 508 -0.23 9.75 -1.07
N SER A 509 -0.57 9.35 -2.29
CA SER A 509 -1.83 9.63 -2.97
C SER A 509 -2.34 8.37 -3.65
N ASN A 510 -3.66 8.31 -3.90
CA ASN A 510 -4.28 7.31 -4.78
C ASN A 510 -5.53 7.89 -5.46
N HIS A 511 -6.29 7.06 -6.14
CA HIS A 511 -7.45 7.48 -6.94
C HIS A 511 -8.69 7.93 -6.11
N ASP A 512 -8.70 7.70 -4.79
CA ASP A 512 -9.81 8.09 -3.87
C ASP A 512 -9.47 9.29 -3.00
N HIS A 513 -8.18 9.49 -2.69
CA HIS A 513 -7.73 10.52 -1.75
C HIS A 513 -7.22 11.76 -2.49
N SER A 514 -7.22 12.91 -1.82
CA SER A 514 -6.57 14.10 -2.38
C SER A 514 -5.09 13.85 -2.64
N ARG A 515 -4.51 14.53 -3.63
CA ARG A 515 -3.07 14.47 -3.89
C ARG A 515 -2.29 14.97 -2.69
N PHE A 516 -1.21 14.28 -2.31
CA PHE A 516 -0.41 14.71 -1.16
C PHE A 516 0.15 16.13 -1.34
N LEU A 517 0.56 16.47 -2.56
CA LEU A 517 1.04 17.81 -2.85
C LEU A 517 -0.05 18.88 -2.57
N THR A 518 -1.31 18.61 -2.92
CA THR A 518 -2.45 19.48 -2.56
C THR A 518 -2.63 19.61 -1.05
N ARG A 519 -2.54 18.50 -0.29
CA ARG A 519 -2.65 18.56 1.19
C ARG A 519 -1.63 19.48 1.83
N THR A 520 -0.48 19.73 1.19
CA THR A 520 0.55 20.62 1.72
C THR A 520 0.13 22.09 1.77
N ASN A 521 -0.92 22.49 1.05
CA ASN A 521 -1.42 23.89 1.09
C ASN A 521 -2.38 24.15 2.26
N GLY A 522 -2.82 23.10 2.97
CA GLY A 522 -3.70 23.21 4.14
C GLY A 522 -5.14 23.64 3.83
N THR A 523 -5.57 23.60 2.57
CA THR A 523 -6.92 23.95 2.16
C THR A 523 -7.89 22.82 2.50
N VAL A 524 -8.85 23.10 3.38
CA VAL A 524 -9.92 22.16 3.74
C VAL A 524 -11.08 22.28 2.76
N GLY A 525 -11.49 21.19 2.15
CA GLY A 525 -12.64 21.11 1.25
C GLY A 525 -12.34 20.34 -0.03
N ARG A 526 -13.30 20.43 -0.96
CA ARG A 526 -13.33 19.67 -2.21
C ARG A 526 -13.49 20.59 -3.42
N VAL A 527 -13.38 20.05 -4.62
CA VAL A 527 -13.51 20.78 -5.88
C VAL A 527 -14.82 21.52 -6.00
N GLU A 528 -15.91 20.97 -5.51
CA GLU A 528 -17.26 21.58 -5.54
C GLU A 528 -17.31 22.89 -4.75
N THR A 529 -16.49 23.03 -3.71
CA THR A 529 -16.50 24.20 -2.81
C THR A 529 -15.44 25.24 -3.20
N HIS A 530 -14.33 24.83 -3.78
CA HIS A 530 -13.16 25.71 -4.02
C HIS A 530 -12.76 25.84 -5.48
N GLY A 531 -13.24 24.97 -6.35
CA GLY A 531 -12.76 24.85 -7.73
C GLY A 531 -11.38 24.17 -7.81
N SER A 532 -11.07 23.63 -8.98
CA SER A 532 -9.85 22.84 -9.20
C SER A 532 -8.54 23.65 -9.07
N GLU A 533 -8.57 24.96 -9.33
CA GLU A 533 -7.38 25.83 -9.21
C GLU A 533 -6.88 25.94 -7.76
N ALA A 534 -7.78 25.86 -6.77
CA ALA A 534 -7.41 25.94 -5.36
C ALA A 534 -6.52 24.77 -4.90
N ALA A 535 -6.59 23.64 -5.58
CA ALA A 535 -5.75 22.48 -5.28
C ALA A 535 -4.24 22.73 -5.55
N GLU A 536 -3.93 23.66 -6.46
CA GLU A 536 -2.56 23.99 -6.87
C GLU A 536 -1.99 25.21 -6.13
N TYR A 537 -2.87 26.07 -5.61
CA TYR A 537 -2.44 27.32 -5.00
C TYR A 537 -1.82 27.11 -3.62
N GLY A 538 -0.59 27.59 -3.43
CA GLY A 538 0.09 27.58 -2.13
C GLY A 538 0.65 26.22 -1.70
N VAL A 539 0.79 25.26 -2.61
CA VAL A 539 1.43 23.97 -2.32
C VAL A 539 2.89 24.12 -1.92
N ASN A 540 3.37 23.27 -1.01
CA ASN A 540 4.75 23.27 -0.51
C ASN A 540 5.52 22.04 -1.01
N PHE A 541 6.41 22.26 -1.97
CA PHE A 541 7.27 21.23 -2.53
C PHE A 541 8.32 20.70 -1.56
N GLY A 542 8.69 21.47 -0.52
CA GLY A 542 9.59 21.00 0.53
C GLY A 542 8.95 19.89 1.36
N ILE A 543 7.72 20.12 1.86
CA ILE A 543 6.93 19.12 2.59
C ILE A 543 6.68 17.89 1.70
N PHE A 544 6.36 18.07 0.43
CA PHE A 544 6.15 16.94 -0.48
C PHE A 544 7.43 16.11 -0.65
N ARG A 545 8.60 16.75 -0.81
CA ARG A 545 9.89 16.03 -0.86
C ARG A 545 10.23 15.31 0.44
N GLU A 546 9.88 15.89 1.60
CA GLU A 546 10.00 15.17 2.89
C GLU A 546 9.17 13.89 2.88
N ALA A 547 7.91 13.96 2.41
CA ALA A 547 7.02 12.80 2.33
C ALA A 547 7.59 11.71 1.40
N VAL A 548 8.11 12.09 0.23
CA VAL A 548 8.73 11.14 -0.73
C VAL A 548 10.00 10.51 -0.14
N VAL A 549 10.82 11.28 0.61
CA VAL A 549 11.98 10.70 1.33
C VAL A 549 11.52 9.64 2.32
N VAL A 550 10.46 9.89 3.09
CA VAL A 550 9.91 8.89 4.01
C VAL A 550 9.36 7.70 3.21
N GLN A 551 8.57 7.92 2.16
CA GLN A 551 8.01 6.85 1.32
C GLN A 551 9.08 5.90 0.80
N MET A 552 10.20 6.42 0.31
CA MET A 552 11.30 5.63 -0.27
C MET A 552 12.28 5.06 0.75
N THR A 553 12.11 5.39 2.04
CA THR A 553 13.03 4.90 3.08
C THR A 553 12.32 4.21 4.26
N TRP A 554 10.98 4.25 4.34
CA TRP A 554 10.20 3.53 5.35
C TRP A 554 9.99 2.06 4.94
N PRO A 555 9.80 1.10 5.89
CA PRO A 555 9.46 -0.28 5.53
C PRO A 555 8.14 -0.38 4.77
N GLY A 556 8.13 -1.11 3.66
CA GLY A 556 6.97 -1.31 2.79
C GLY A 556 7.36 -1.25 1.33
N ALA A 557 6.39 -1.35 0.44
CA ALA A 557 6.50 -1.18 -1.00
C ALA A 557 6.13 0.25 -1.38
N PRO A 558 7.10 1.15 -1.64
CA PRO A 558 6.79 2.52 -2.01
C PRO A 558 6.00 2.54 -3.32
N THR A 559 4.83 3.19 -3.30
CA THR A 559 3.88 3.20 -4.41
C THR A 559 3.60 4.62 -4.86
N VAL A 560 3.95 4.93 -6.10
CA VAL A 560 3.70 6.23 -6.73
C VAL A 560 2.37 6.18 -7.47
N TYR A 561 1.43 7.06 -7.12
CA TYR A 561 0.23 7.28 -7.92
C TYR A 561 0.60 8.14 -9.12
N TYR A 562 0.23 7.70 -10.34
CA TYR A 562 0.62 8.38 -11.58
C TYR A 562 0.47 9.90 -11.48
N GLY A 563 1.49 10.64 -11.88
CA GLY A 563 1.49 12.10 -11.86
C GLY A 563 1.97 12.74 -10.56
N ASP A 564 2.06 12.02 -9.42
CA ASP A 564 2.66 12.59 -8.20
C ASP A 564 4.11 13.02 -8.48
N GLU A 565 4.86 12.19 -9.22
CA GLU A 565 6.23 12.50 -9.62
C GLU A 565 6.33 13.66 -10.61
N ALA A 566 5.23 14.01 -11.27
CA ALA A 566 5.16 15.13 -12.24
C ALA A 566 4.57 16.41 -11.62
N GLY A 567 4.19 16.38 -10.33
CA GLY A 567 3.64 17.53 -9.60
C GLY A 567 2.13 17.74 -9.82
N VAL A 568 1.39 16.69 -10.19
CA VAL A 568 -0.07 16.76 -10.32
C VAL A 568 -0.72 17.02 -8.97
N CYS A 569 -1.58 18.03 -8.90
CA CYS A 569 -2.43 18.37 -7.78
C CYS A 569 -3.87 17.87 -8.00
N GLY A 570 -4.68 17.89 -6.95
CA GLY A 570 -6.11 17.58 -7.00
C GLY A 570 -6.67 17.32 -5.61
N PHE A 571 -7.85 17.83 -5.31
CA PHE A 571 -8.65 17.43 -4.15
C PHE A 571 -9.04 15.95 -4.28
N THR A 572 -9.73 15.39 -3.31
CA THR A 572 -10.24 14.01 -3.40
C THR A 572 -11.04 13.80 -4.70
N ASP A 573 -11.30 12.55 -5.08
CA ASP A 573 -12.00 12.26 -6.33
C ASP A 573 -13.26 13.12 -6.52
N PRO A 574 -13.51 13.55 -7.76
CA PRO A 574 -12.83 13.20 -9.01
C PRO A 574 -11.61 14.06 -9.35
N ASP A 575 -11.29 15.13 -8.62
CA ASP A 575 -10.26 16.10 -8.99
C ASP A 575 -8.82 15.53 -8.92
N ASN A 576 -8.55 14.56 -8.03
CA ASN A 576 -7.27 13.85 -7.97
C ASN A 576 -6.95 13.02 -9.23
N ARG A 577 -7.98 12.74 -10.07
CA ARG A 577 -7.91 11.92 -11.29
C ARG A 577 -7.64 12.76 -12.53
N ARG A 578 -6.85 13.83 -12.39
CA ARG A 578 -6.39 14.65 -13.51
C ARG A 578 -5.46 13.83 -14.42
N THR A 579 -5.37 14.22 -15.68
CA THR A 579 -4.50 13.56 -16.66
C THR A 579 -3.03 13.75 -16.33
N TYR A 580 -2.20 12.78 -16.75
CA TYR A 580 -0.75 12.94 -16.68
C TYR A 580 -0.29 14.08 -17.61
N PRO A 581 0.52 15.05 -17.15
CA PRO A 581 0.85 16.27 -17.90
C PRO A 581 2.03 16.06 -18.87
N TRP A 582 1.91 15.12 -19.83
CA TRP A 582 2.97 14.80 -20.78
C TRP A 582 3.50 16.04 -21.52
N GLY A 583 4.83 16.25 -21.43
CA GLY A 583 5.52 17.39 -22.00
C GLY A 583 5.43 18.68 -21.17
N LYS A 584 4.78 18.63 -20.01
CA LYS A 584 4.63 19.74 -19.06
C LYS A 584 4.99 19.32 -17.62
N GLU A 585 5.63 18.17 -17.47
CA GLU A 585 6.03 17.62 -16.17
C GLU A 585 6.97 18.58 -15.41
N ASP A 586 6.88 18.63 -14.09
CA ASP A 586 7.97 19.17 -13.27
C ASP A 586 9.17 18.21 -13.35
N VAL A 587 10.07 18.50 -14.30
CA VAL A 587 11.24 17.63 -14.57
C VAL A 587 12.16 17.49 -13.35
N VAL A 588 12.23 18.51 -12.48
CA VAL A 588 13.05 18.45 -11.25
C VAL A 588 12.43 17.46 -10.28
N LEU A 589 11.11 17.41 -10.22
CA LEU A 589 10.39 16.48 -9.36
C LEU A 589 10.45 15.04 -9.90
N VAL A 590 10.34 14.86 -11.23
CA VAL A 590 10.55 13.54 -11.88
C VAL A 590 11.95 13.02 -11.62
N ASP A 591 12.98 13.86 -11.79
CA ASP A 591 14.37 13.47 -11.51
C ASP A 591 14.59 13.16 -10.03
N PHE A 592 13.96 13.92 -9.13
CA PHE A 592 13.99 13.65 -7.69
C PHE A 592 13.40 12.27 -7.34
N HIS A 593 12.23 11.91 -7.89
CA HIS A 593 11.64 10.58 -7.68
C HIS A 593 12.54 9.49 -8.23
N ARG A 594 13.10 9.67 -9.42
CA ARG A 594 14.05 8.71 -10.03
C ARG A 594 15.27 8.47 -9.14
N ASP A 595 15.85 9.55 -8.59
CA ASP A 595 17.01 9.44 -7.71
C ASP A 595 16.67 8.80 -6.37
N MET A 596 15.49 9.11 -5.78
CA MET A 596 15.02 8.46 -4.56
C MET A 596 14.73 6.97 -4.77
N ILE A 597 14.08 6.61 -5.88
CA ILE A 597 13.85 5.23 -6.28
C ILE A 597 15.19 4.48 -6.46
N ARG A 598 16.18 5.11 -7.11
CA ARG A 598 17.52 4.52 -7.26
C ARG A 598 18.19 4.30 -5.90
N ILE A 599 18.15 5.30 -5.00
CA ILE A 599 18.70 5.18 -3.63
C ILE A 599 18.02 4.02 -2.90
N HIS A 600 16.70 3.89 -3.00
CA HIS A 600 15.94 2.78 -2.41
C HIS A 600 16.40 1.42 -2.95
N LYS A 601 16.43 1.28 -4.27
CA LYS A 601 16.72 0.00 -4.95
C LYS A 601 18.15 -0.47 -4.78
N GLU A 602 19.13 0.43 -4.76
CA GLU A 602 20.55 0.11 -4.60
C GLU A 602 20.94 -0.28 -3.15
N ASN A 603 20.04 -0.13 -2.19
CA ASN A 603 20.34 -0.32 -0.78
C ASN A 603 19.36 -1.28 -0.09
N GLU A 604 19.80 -2.53 0.11
CA GLU A 604 19.01 -3.60 0.73
C GLU A 604 18.40 -3.18 2.09
N ALA A 605 19.15 -2.44 2.90
CA ALA A 605 18.66 -1.99 4.20
C ALA A 605 17.45 -1.03 4.09
N LEU A 606 17.29 -0.29 2.97
CA LEU A 606 16.11 0.53 2.73
C LEU A 606 14.92 -0.29 2.25
N ARG A 607 15.16 -1.41 1.55
CA ARG A 607 14.10 -2.32 1.10
C ARG A 607 13.58 -3.19 2.24
N THR A 608 14.44 -4.00 2.83
CA THR A 608 14.07 -5.08 3.74
C THR A 608 14.76 -5.04 5.10
N GLY A 609 15.58 -4.02 5.36
CA GLY A 609 16.31 -3.88 6.62
C GLY A 609 15.43 -3.44 7.79
N SER A 610 16.02 -3.47 8.97
CA SER A 610 15.42 -3.04 10.22
C SER A 610 15.12 -1.54 10.23
N LEU A 611 14.05 -1.17 10.94
CA LEU A 611 13.70 0.22 11.26
C LEU A 611 13.90 0.45 12.75
N LYS A 612 14.51 1.57 13.11
CA LYS A 612 14.54 2.05 14.48
C LYS A 612 14.31 3.56 14.54
N LEU A 613 13.27 3.96 15.27
CA LEU A 613 13.02 5.37 15.56
C LEU A 613 14.11 5.89 16.49
N LEU A 614 14.72 7.01 16.12
CA LEU A 614 15.67 7.75 16.92
C LEU A 614 14.92 8.92 17.57
N GLN A 615 15.32 9.33 18.77
CA GLN A 615 14.57 10.33 19.53
C GLN A 615 14.20 11.55 18.69
N GLY A 616 12.92 11.75 18.44
CA GLY A 616 12.37 12.88 17.72
C GLY A 616 12.15 14.11 18.63
N GLU A 617 11.78 15.22 18.00
CA GLU A 617 11.36 16.47 18.63
C GLU A 617 10.18 17.02 17.84
N LYS A 618 9.48 18.04 18.37
CA LYS A 618 8.43 18.68 17.58
C LYS A 618 8.96 19.11 16.22
N ASP A 619 8.25 18.75 15.17
CA ASP A 619 8.58 19.01 13.75
C ASP A 619 9.86 18.33 13.23
N ILE A 620 10.55 17.52 14.06
CA ILE A 620 11.79 16.82 13.68
C ILE A 620 11.57 15.32 13.78
N LEU A 621 11.53 14.64 12.64
CA LEU A 621 11.50 13.18 12.58
C LEU A 621 12.91 12.66 12.30
N CYS A 622 13.34 11.63 13.06
CA CYS A 622 14.61 10.96 12.85
C CYS A 622 14.47 9.45 13.05
N TYR A 623 14.98 8.68 12.09
CA TYR A 623 15.00 7.22 12.19
C TYR A 623 16.20 6.60 11.48
N GLY A 624 16.53 5.37 11.86
CA GLY A 624 17.55 4.57 11.22
C GLY A 624 16.96 3.41 10.42
N ARG A 625 17.53 3.15 9.25
CA ARG A 625 17.33 1.91 8.49
C ARG A 625 18.65 1.17 8.44
N PHE A 626 18.65 -0.11 8.79
CA PHE A 626 19.91 -0.83 8.90
C PHE A 626 19.78 -2.34 8.69
N ASN A 627 20.88 -2.92 8.28
CA ASN A 627 21.20 -4.33 8.39
C ASN A 627 22.66 -4.47 8.83
N ARG A 628 23.22 -5.67 8.84
CA ARG A 628 24.62 -5.90 9.26
C ARG A 628 25.67 -5.18 8.42
N THR A 629 25.35 -4.81 7.18
CA THR A 629 26.29 -4.25 6.20
C THR A 629 26.03 -2.79 5.84
N GLN A 630 24.84 -2.30 6.10
CA GLN A 630 24.40 -0.95 5.72
C GLN A 630 23.67 -0.28 6.87
N GLN A 631 23.98 0.99 7.18
CA GLN A 631 23.30 1.81 8.17
C GLN A 631 23.00 3.17 7.57
N PHE A 632 21.74 3.58 7.69
CA PHE A 632 21.24 4.87 7.21
C PHE A 632 20.58 5.64 8.36
N VAL A 633 20.73 6.95 8.32
CA VAL A 633 19.99 7.89 9.16
C VAL A 633 19.19 8.80 8.24
N VAL A 634 17.90 8.87 8.48
CA VAL A 634 16.98 9.79 7.81
C VAL A 634 16.53 10.84 8.81
N ILE A 635 16.66 12.12 8.44
CA ILE A 635 16.32 13.25 9.31
C ILE A 635 15.48 14.22 8.50
N LEU A 636 14.32 14.63 9.06
CA LEU A 636 13.42 15.65 8.50
C LEU A 636 13.32 16.83 9.44
N ASN A 637 13.20 18.03 8.86
CA ASN A 637 12.87 19.27 9.54
C ASN A 637 11.60 19.86 8.92
N ASN A 638 10.43 19.50 9.43
CA ASN A 638 9.12 19.99 8.95
C ASN A 638 8.72 21.36 9.61
N SER A 639 9.67 22.04 10.24
CA SER A 639 9.42 23.38 10.79
C SER A 639 9.68 24.49 9.79
N ASP A 640 9.11 25.69 10.05
CA ASP A 640 9.35 26.91 9.26
C ASP A 640 10.71 27.57 9.56
N GLU A 641 11.56 26.91 10.35
CA GLU A 641 12.85 27.44 10.76
C GLU A 641 14.01 26.53 10.35
N LYS A 642 15.17 27.13 10.08
CA LYS A 642 16.42 26.39 9.97
C LYS A 642 16.79 25.81 11.33
N LYS A 643 17.07 24.50 11.40
CA LYS A 643 17.43 23.79 12.62
C LYS A 643 18.83 23.17 12.52
N GLU A 644 19.57 23.23 13.62
CA GLU A 644 20.75 22.40 13.85
C GLU A 644 20.32 21.23 14.74
N ILE A 645 20.37 20.03 14.21
CA ILE A 645 19.78 18.82 14.79
C ILE A 645 20.90 17.86 15.18
N THR A 646 21.00 17.54 16.47
CA THR A 646 21.96 16.57 16.99
C THR A 646 21.23 15.30 17.44
N LYS A 647 21.61 14.14 16.90
CA LYS A 647 20.97 12.84 17.21
C LYS A 647 21.99 11.76 17.57
N GLU A 648 21.61 10.88 18.51
CA GLU A 648 22.36 9.67 18.82
C GLU A 648 22.09 8.59 17.78
N VAL A 649 23.16 8.13 17.10
CA VAL A 649 23.04 7.19 15.97
C VAL A 649 23.72 5.84 16.22
N TRP A 650 24.47 5.71 17.33
CA TRP A 650 25.19 4.47 17.66
C TRP A 650 24.25 3.27 17.81
N SER A 651 23.00 3.51 18.23
CA SER A 651 22.02 2.44 18.52
C SER A 651 21.55 1.67 17.29
N ILE A 652 21.90 2.10 16.08
CA ILE A 652 21.64 1.37 14.82
C ILE A 652 22.91 0.74 14.22
N GLY A 653 23.96 0.61 15.02
CA GLY A 653 25.22 -0.03 14.60
C GLY A 653 26.26 0.91 14.00
N ILE A 654 26.01 2.22 14.00
CA ILE A 654 27.01 3.20 13.57
C ILE A 654 28.08 3.38 14.66
N PRO A 655 29.39 3.27 14.32
CA PRO A 655 30.46 3.47 15.28
C PRO A 655 30.41 4.87 15.92
N LYS A 656 30.82 4.96 17.19
CA LYS A 656 30.77 6.22 17.94
C LYS A 656 31.65 7.34 17.38
N ASN A 657 32.73 6.96 16.69
CA ASN A 657 33.61 7.91 16.03
C ASN A 657 33.84 7.42 14.59
N CYS A 658 33.18 8.04 13.65
CA CYS A 658 33.24 7.71 12.23
C CYS A 658 32.73 8.86 11.38
N LYS A 659 32.60 8.63 10.08
CA LYS A 659 31.99 9.54 9.14
C LYS A 659 30.74 8.94 8.51
N MET A 660 29.75 9.80 8.27
CA MET A 660 28.59 9.49 7.44
C MET A 660 28.58 10.35 6.19
N GLU A 661 28.22 9.78 5.07
CA GLU A 661 28.07 10.46 3.79
C GLU A 661 26.61 10.77 3.53
N ARG A 662 26.31 12.02 3.15
CA ARG A 662 24.99 12.42 2.69
C ARG A 662 24.76 11.93 1.26
N LEU A 663 23.73 11.13 1.06
CA LEU A 663 23.28 10.69 -0.26
C LEU A 663 22.41 11.73 -0.94
N ILE A 664 21.52 12.37 -0.19
CA ILE A 664 20.59 13.36 -0.67
C ILE A 664 20.23 14.35 0.43
N ILE A 665 19.94 15.58 0.03
CA ILE A 665 19.29 16.60 0.87
C ILE A 665 18.22 17.30 0.02
N THR A 666 17.06 17.54 0.62
CA THR A 666 15.96 18.26 -0.02
C THR A 666 15.82 19.67 0.54
N THR A 667 15.14 20.55 -0.19
CA THR A 667 14.69 21.88 0.23
C THR A 667 13.39 22.19 -0.50
N GLU A 668 12.75 23.29 -0.15
CA GLU A 668 11.57 23.77 -0.89
C GLU A 668 11.90 24.08 -2.36
N ALA A 669 13.11 24.58 -2.64
CA ALA A 669 13.54 24.93 -4.00
C ALA A 669 14.00 23.73 -4.86
N GLY A 670 14.27 22.56 -4.26
CA GLY A 670 14.78 21.40 -4.98
C GLY A 670 15.53 20.42 -4.09
N TYR A 671 16.49 19.70 -4.66
CA TYR A 671 17.31 18.72 -3.93
C TYR A 671 18.76 18.72 -4.42
N SER A 672 19.64 18.04 -3.70
CA SER A 672 21.03 17.88 -4.07
C SER A 672 21.56 16.49 -3.71
N LEU A 673 22.24 15.87 -4.68
CA LEU A 673 23.01 14.63 -4.50
C LEU A 673 24.50 14.89 -4.22
N MET A 674 24.91 16.15 -4.07
CA MET A 674 26.32 16.45 -3.78
C MET A 674 26.73 15.77 -2.47
N PRO A 675 27.73 14.88 -2.49
CA PRO A 675 28.21 14.23 -1.28
C PRO A 675 28.72 15.28 -0.27
N LYS A 676 28.37 15.03 0.99
CA LYS A 676 28.93 15.78 2.12
C LYS A 676 29.18 14.80 3.26
N GLU A 677 30.37 14.85 3.84
CA GLU A 677 30.67 14.06 5.02
C GLU A 677 30.27 14.81 6.30
N TYR A 678 29.76 14.06 7.26
CA TYR A 678 29.44 14.50 8.60
C TYR A 678 30.19 13.63 9.60
N GLU A 679 30.83 14.27 10.59
CA GLU A 679 31.50 13.55 11.67
C GLU A 679 30.48 13.01 12.68
N VAL A 680 30.67 11.77 13.09
CA VAL A 680 29.99 11.20 14.27
C VAL A 680 31.01 11.23 15.40
N GLU A 681 30.68 11.95 16.46
CA GLU A 681 31.50 12.11 17.65
C GLU A 681 30.75 11.57 18.87
N ASP A 682 31.37 10.67 19.61
CA ASP A 682 30.78 9.97 20.77
C ASP A 682 29.36 9.41 20.49
N GLY A 683 29.14 8.90 19.26
CA GLY A 683 27.89 8.31 18.82
C GLY A 683 26.81 9.29 18.41
N ARG A 684 27.16 10.59 18.28
CA ARG A 684 26.22 11.68 17.91
C ARG A 684 26.62 12.30 16.57
N ILE A 685 25.63 12.62 15.78
CA ILE A 685 25.79 13.36 14.53
C ILE A 685 25.01 14.67 14.61
N THR A 686 25.59 15.76 14.07
CA THR A 686 24.94 17.05 13.97
C THR A 686 24.74 17.42 12.51
N VAL A 687 23.49 17.71 12.14
CA VAL A 687 23.09 18.08 10.77
C VAL A 687 22.29 19.37 10.81
N THR A 688 22.61 20.30 9.92
CA THR A 688 21.83 21.51 9.74
C THR A 688 20.87 21.33 8.58
N LEU A 689 19.57 21.50 8.81
CA LEU A 689 18.51 21.44 7.82
C LEU A 689 17.78 22.78 7.71
N LEU A 690 17.43 23.14 6.46
CA LEU A 690 16.56 24.28 6.17
C LEU A 690 15.11 23.96 6.54
N PRO A 691 14.18 24.94 6.54
CA PRO A 691 12.76 24.66 6.63
C PRO A 691 12.31 23.63 5.59
N HIS A 692 11.38 22.75 5.96
CA HIS A 692 10.77 21.74 5.09
C HIS A 692 11.80 20.99 4.25
N SER A 693 12.75 20.36 4.94
CA SER A 693 13.85 19.65 4.28
C SER A 693 14.19 18.33 4.96
N ALA A 694 14.64 17.37 4.17
CA ALA A 694 15.07 16.06 4.62
C ALA A 694 16.49 15.74 4.14
N ALA A 695 17.20 14.89 4.88
CA ALA A 695 18.48 14.33 4.48
C ALA A 695 18.54 12.83 4.74
N VAL A 696 19.15 12.10 3.82
CA VAL A 696 19.49 10.68 3.96
C VAL A 696 21.01 10.56 4.06
N LEU A 697 21.47 10.00 5.15
CA LEU A 697 22.88 9.80 5.45
C LEU A 697 23.19 8.30 5.49
N LYS A 698 24.31 7.90 4.93
CA LYS A 698 24.81 6.51 4.92
C LYS A 698 26.14 6.42 5.65
N TYR A 699 26.27 5.43 6.54
CA TYR A 699 27.58 5.11 7.12
C TYR A 699 28.49 4.54 6.04
N LYS A 700 29.70 5.06 5.98
CA LYS A 700 30.73 4.66 5.03
C LYS A 700 31.73 3.77 5.77
N VAL A 701 31.74 2.49 5.42
CA VAL A 701 32.66 1.49 5.97
C VAL A 701 34.10 1.75 5.51
#